data_96daa39772ecbfc9b00c5888b6a5b55c
#
_entry.id   96daa39772ecbfc9b00c5888b6a5b55c
#
_cell.length_a   1.000
_cell.length_b   1.000
_cell.length_c   1.000
_cell.angle_alpha   90.00
_cell.angle_beta   90.00
_cell.angle_gamma   90.00
#
_symmetry.space_group_name_H-M   'P 1'
#
loop_
_entity.id
_entity.type
_entity.pdbx_description
1 polymer ?
#
loop_
_entity_poly.entity_id
_entity_poly.type
_entity_poly.pdbx_seq_one_letter_code
_entity_poly.pdbx_strand_id
1 'polypeptide(L)'
;MIPRVAHFVYGSREQDEPLHFLHFASMESCRRVLAPERIYFHYRHLPWGVWWERICPHLTLVPVEPVEGVVQADVIRLDALIEHGGVYADIDTIFVRAFPQELFEQEFVIGRGLPVPDERTGERRPSLCNALLMAQPGAAFARAWRERMLGALDDSRSKHSGLLSQELSEQMPDHIRVESQERFSAFPASPSGVSQLLCERHEIPQESLSVHLWAHLWWERHRRDFTHAHAGWTTPSFVRSARTTLAQLLRPYLREGPPPAEPPWSYISTDDASGYSVAANRCISALQDAGIVMDWLPYVPASGTSMFYAPGLSVAAAPAAASGSPEDPPVVVVHMVPEYFPDVRHERPEAFLVGQTVWETDRLPHHWIACMDAADLLIVPCRFNADVIEDSPVRTPVAVVPYAAPPPLPASPGALWESIPEDTLVFYTIAEWMPRKGVAKTVEAFLRAFTARDRVMLIVKTSHRDYTRETSGLGGVARRGTTAWTLARLLAEHRDPPAVRLVTQELSDVELGGLHLRGDCFVSLCHSEGWGLGGFDAAAHGKPVVTTGFGGQLDYLHGSPLLVDYELVPVRDGTRWGTYTPDQRWAEPDIEHAAELLRAMAKEPERARALAAERAPEIRWRYRPAAIAAAFHESVEAALGRARLPAGPDGRA
;
A
#
# COMPACT_ATOMS: atom_id res chain seq x y z
N MET A 1 -46.93 -2.88 -2.58
CA MET A 1 -45.78 -3.77 -2.89
C MET A 1 -44.56 -2.94 -3.29
N ILE A 2 -43.37 -3.35 -2.88
CA ILE A 2 -42.11 -2.72 -3.28
C ILE A 2 -41.87 -2.95 -4.77
N PRO A 3 -41.64 -1.92 -5.59
CA PRO A 3 -41.32 -2.06 -7.01
C PRO A 3 -40.03 -2.85 -7.24
N ARG A 4 -39.94 -3.56 -8.38
CA ARG A 4 -38.74 -4.27 -8.77
C ARG A 4 -37.78 -3.34 -9.54
N VAL A 5 -37.36 -2.28 -8.87
CA VAL A 5 -36.35 -1.35 -9.35
C VAL A 5 -35.18 -1.27 -8.34
N ALA A 6 -33.99 -0.91 -8.77
CA ALA A 6 -32.82 -0.80 -7.91
C ALA A 6 -32.19 0.59 -8.01
N HIS A 7 -31.52 1.02 -6.94
CA HIS A 7 -30.86 2.31 -6.84
C HIS A 7 -29.44 2.16 -6.32
N PHE A 8 -28.51 2.85 -6.97
CA PHE A 8 -27.13 3.02 -6.53
C PHE A 8 -26.79 4.51 -6.50
N VAL A 9 -25.97 4.91 -5.53
CA VAL A 9 -25.45 6.28 -5.41
C VAL A 9 -23.93 6.24 -5.54
N TYR A 10 -23.36 7.05 -6.44
CA TYR A 10 -21.92 7.13 -6.63
C TYR A 10 -21.51 8.50 -7.22
N GLY A 11 -20.23 8.87 -7.07
CA GLY A 11 -19.72 10.11 -7.66
C GLY A 11 -20.23 11.37 -6.98
N SER A 12 -20.51 11.35 -5.68
CA SER A 12 -20.80 12.54 -4.87
C SER A 12 -19.63 13.54 -4.86
N ARG A 13 -18.42 13.05 -5.11
CA ARG A 13 -17.19 13.83 -5.34
C ARG A 13 -16.64 13.51 -6.71
N GLU A 14 -15.88 14.44 -7.29
CA GLU A 14 -15.09 14.16 -8.49
C GLU A 14 -14.12 13.02 -8.22
N GLN A 15 -13.98 12.12 -9.19
CA GLN A 15 -13.16 10.92 -9.05
C GLN A 15 -11.91 11.07 -9.89
N ASP A 16 -10.75 10.87 -9.27
CA ASP A 16 -9.44 10.89 -9.93
C ASP A 16 -9.15 9.57 -10.65
N GLU A 17 -9.99 8.55 -10.40
CA GLU A 17 -9.79 7.17 -10.82
C GLU A 17 -10.97 6.64 -11.62
N PRO A 18 -10.75 5.67 -12.55
CA PRO A 18 -11.83 5.03 -13.26
C PRO A 18 -12.71 4.19 -12.33
N LEU A 19 -13.94 3.91 -12.74
CA LEU A 19 -14.81 2.99 -12.00
C LEU A 19 -14.15 1.62 -11.89
N HIS A 20 -14.03 1.12 -10.66
CA HIS A 20 -13.36 -0.16 -10.40
C HIS A 20 -14.22 -1.38 -10.73
N PHE A 21 -13.56 -2.51 -10.98
CA PHE A 21 -14.23 -3.79 -11.23
C PHE A 21 -15.19 -4.19 -10.12
N LEU A 22 -14.87 -3.89 -8.85
CA LEU A 22 -15.74 -4.15 -7.71
C LEU A 22 -17.10 -3.46 -7.86
N HIS A 23 -17.12 -2.17 -8.20
CA HIS A 23 -18.35 -1.40 -8.38
C HIS A 23 -19.15 -1.89 -9.60
N PHE A 24 -18.46 -2.26 -10.67
CA PHE A 24 -19.07 -2.94 -11.81
C PHE A 24 -19.74 -4.25 -11.38
N ALA A 25 -19.03 -5.11 -10.63
CA ALA A 25 -19.54 -6.40 -10.20
C ALA A 25 -20.74 -6.26 -9.26
N SER A 26 -20.77 -5.23 -8.41
CA SER A 26 -21.93 -4.90 -7.57
C SER A 26 -23.17 -4.65 -8.41
N MET A 27 -23.12 -3.69 -9.33
CA MET A 27 -24.24 -3.35 -10.21
C MET A 27 -24.61 -4.51 -11.15
N GLU A 28 -23.64 -5.23 -11.67
CA GLU A 28 -23.86 -6.39 -12.54
C GLU A 28 -24.47 -7.57 -11.77
N SER A 29 -24.11 -7.76 -10.49
CA SER A 29 -24.74 -8.75 -9.62
C SER A 29 -26.22 -8.41 -9.36
N CYS A 30 -26.51 -7.14 -9.11
CA CYS A 30 -27.88 -6.66 -9.03
C CYS A 30 -28.67 -6.98 -10.31
N ARG A 31 -28.12 -6.64 -11.47
CA ARG A 31 -28.74 -6.87 -12.77
C ARG A 31 -29.05 -8.36 -13.04
N ARG A 32 -28.13 -9.26 -12.65
CA ARG A 32 -28.27 -10.71 -12.92
C ARG A 32 -29.10 -11.44 -11.86
N VAL A 33 -28.95 -11.09 -10.59
CA VAL A 33 -29.51 -11.86 -9.48
C VAL A 33 -30.83 -11.29 -8.99
N LEU A 34 -30.89 -9.98 -8.72
CA LEU A 34 -32.12 -9.29 -8.37
C LEU A 34 -33.04 -9.13 -9.59
N ALA A 35 -32.42 -8.97 -10.77
CA ALA A 35 -33.08 -8.79 -12.06
C ALA A 35 -34.18 -7.71 -12.06
N PRO A 36 -33.85 -6.46 -11.65
CA PRO A 36 -34.83 -5.40 -11.58
C PRO A 36 -35.24 -4.94 -12.99
N GLU A 37 -36.44 -4.39 -13.11
CA GLU A 37 -36.94 -3.79 -14.34
C GLU A 37 -36.13 -2.57 -14.76
N ARG A 38 -35.54 -1.87 -13.77
CA ARG A 38 -34.72 -0.68 -13.98
C ARG A 38 -33.71 -0.54 -12.86
N ILE A 39 -32.50 -0.07 -13.22
CA ILE A 39 -31.44 0.30 -12.26
C ILE A 39 -31.20 1.80 -12.39
N TYR A 40 -31.52 2.56 -11.35
CA TYR A 40 -31.25 3.99 -11.26
C TYR A 40 -29.84 4.21 -10.68
N PHE A 41 -29.07 5.04 -11.36
CA PHE A 41 -27.73 5.42 -10.93
C PHE A 41 -27.71 6.91 -10.63
N HIS A 42 -27.72 7.24 -9.34
CA HIS A 42 -27.74 8.61 -8.85
C HIS A 42 -26.31 9.14 -8.74
N TYR A 43 -26.01 10.26 -9.43
CA TYR A 43 -24.66 10.78 -9.53
C TYR A 43 -24.63 12.32 -9.56
N ARG A 44 -23.52 12.88 -9.07
CA ARG A 44 -23.13 14.27 -9.30
C ARG A 44 -22.02 14.35 -10.36
N HIS A 45 -21.02 13.49 -10.27
CA HIS A 45 -19.93 13.35 -11.22
C HIS A 45 -19.99 11.97 -11.85
N LEU A 46 -20.06 11.91 -13.18
CA LEU A 46 -20.10 10.62 -13.89
C LEU A 46 -18.77 9.89 -13.75
N PRO A 47 -18.82 8.61 -13.45
CA PRO A 47 -17.63 7.76 -13.55
C PRO A 47 -17.13 7.64 -14.99
N TRP A 48 -15.94 7.08 -15.15
CA TRP A 48 -15.31 6.84 -16.44
C TRP A 48 -14.51 5.53 -16.41
N GLY A 49 -14.00 5.09 -17.57
CA GLY A 49 -13.19 3.90 -17.71
C GLY A 49 -13.96 2.67 -18.18
N VAL A 50 -13.20 1.59 -18.44
CA VAL A 50 -13.70 0.37 -19.10
C VAL A 50 -14.88 -0.31 -18.39
N TRP A 51 -14.92 -0.27 -17.09
CA TRP A 51 -16.00 -0.88 -16.30
C TRP A 51 -17.26 -0.02 -16.31
N TRP A 52 -17.10 1.30 -16.35
CA TRP A 52 -18.20 2.22 -16.53
C TRP A 52 -18.86 2.07 -17.92
N GLU A 53 -18.07 2.07 -18.97
CA GLU A 53 -18.55 1.90 -20.34
C GLU A 53 -19.36 0.59 -20.52
N ARG A 54 -19.01 -0.44 -19.76
CA ARG A 54 -19.69 -1.74 -19.81
C ARG A 54 -21.02 -1.76 -19.04
N ILE A 55 -21.14 -1.09 -17.91
CA ILE A 55 -22.36 -1.11 -17.10
C ILE A 55 -23.31 0.03 -17.46
N CYS A 56 -22.82 1.18 -17.88
CA CYS A 56 -23.61 2.38 -18.17
C CYS A 56 -24.81 2.13 -19.11
N PRO A 57 -24.72 1.30 -20.19
CA PRO A 57 -25.88 1.01 -21.05
C PRO A 57 -27.04 0.34 -20.36
N HIS A 58 -26.84 -0.24 -19.18
CA HIS A 58 -27.87 -0.92 -18.39
C HIS A 58 -28.44 -0.05 -17.28
N LEU A 59 -28.01 1.22 -17.16
CA LEU A 59 -28.37 2.13 -16.09
C LEU A 59 -29.29 3.25 -16.58
N THR A 60 -30.19 3.70 -15.70
CA THR A 60 -30.92 4.95 -15.86
C THR A 60 -30.20 6.02 -15.04
N LEU A 61 -29.56 6.98 -15.71
CA LEU A 61 -28.74 7.99 -15.08
C LEU A 61 -29.61 9.09 -14.46
N VAL A 62 -29.41 9.39 -13.17
CA VAL A 62 -30.16 10.41 -12.41
C VAL A 62 -29.16 11.40 -11.81
N PRO A 63 -29.02 12.60 -12.38
CA PRO A 63 -28.19 13.63 -11.78
C PRO A 63 -28.79 14.12 -10.47
N VAL A 64 -27.94 14.35 -9.46
CA VAL A 64 -28.36 14.84 -8.13
C VAL A 64 -27.66 16.14 -7.78
N GLU A 65 -28.43 17.07 -7.20
CA GLU A 65 -27.91 18.35 -6.71
C GLU A 65 -27.31 18.19 -5.30
N PRO A 66 -26.29 18.98 -4.94
CA PRO A 66 -25.71 18.96 -3.61
C PRO A 66 -26.72 19.43 -2.55
N VAL A 67 -26.81 18.69 -1.45
CA VAL A 67 -27.53 19.13 -0.24
C VAL A 67 -26.46 19.65 0.75
N GLU A 68 -26.53 20.95 1.08
CA GLU A 68 -25.57 21.54 2.02
C GLU A 68 -25.70 20.91 3.42
N GLY A 69 -24.56 20.56 4.03
CA GLY A 69 -24.47 20.15 5.44
C GLY A 69 -24.81 18.68 5.77
N VAL A 70 -25.13 17.83 4.79
CA VAL A 70 -25.53 16.42 5.03
C VAL A 70 -24.62 15.45 4.27
N VAL A 71 -24.43 14.24 4.81
CA VAL A 71 -23.81 13.13 4.07
C VAL A 71 -24.73 12.80 2.89
N GLN A 72 -24.40 13.30 1.72
CA GLN A 72 -25.26 13.32 0.53
C GLN A 72 -25.85 11.96 0.17
N ALA A 73 -25.06 10.88 0.30
CA ALA A 73 -25.52 9.53 -0.03
C ALA A 73 -26.69 9.05 0.85
N ASP A 74 -26.69 9.39 2.15
CA ASP A 74 -27.72 8.95 3.09
C ASP A 74 -29.07 9.63 2.84
N VAL A 75 -29.08 10.86 2.37
CA VAL A 75 -30.30 11.57 1.98
C VAL A 75 -30.79 11.09 0.60
N ILE A 76 -29.87 10.98 -0.37
CA ILE A 76 -30.21 10.57 -1.75
C ILE A 76 -30.87 9.18 -1.75
N ARG A 77 -30.36 8.21 -0.95
CA ARG A 77 -30.96 6.88 -0.88
C ARG A 77 -32.40 6.89 -0.36
N LEU A 78 -32.70 7.73 0.62
CA LEU A 78 -34.06 7.87 1.15
C LEU A 78 -34.95 8.62 0.18
N ASP A 79 -34.49 9.68 -0.46
CA ASP A 79 -35.25 10.41 -1.48
C ASP A 79 -35.63 9.50 -2.65
N ALA A 80 -34.68 8.71 -3.17
CA ALA A 80 -34.92 7.75 -4.23
C ALA A 80 -35.97 6.71 -3.84
N LEU A 81 -35.92 6.17 -2.61
CA LEU A 81 -36.86 5.21 -2.12
C LEU A 81 -38.24 5.82 -1.82
N ILE A 82 -38.31 7.06 -1.36
CA ILE A 82 -39.56 7.78 -1.15
C ILE A 82 -40.27 8.06 -2.48
N GLU A 83 -39.50 8.47 -3.49
CA GLU A 83 -40.05 8.83 -4.80
C GLU A 83 -40.45 7.60 -5.63
N HIS A 84 -39.53 6.63 -5.74
CA HIS A 84 -39.68 5.52 -6.68
C HIS A 84 -39.96 4.17 -5.98
N GLY A 85 -39.67 4.05 -4.68
CA GLY A 85 -39.64 2.75 -4.01
C GLY A 85 -38.51 1.87 -4.56
N GLY A 86 -38.53 0.58 -4.26
CA GLY A 86 -37.55 -0.38 -4.80
C GLY A 86 -36.49 -0.78 -3.79
N VAL A 87 -35.33 -1.18 -4.30
CA VAL A 87 -34.18 -1.67 -3.54
C VAL A 87 -33.02 -0.72 -3.70
N TYR A 88 -32.57 -0.11 -2.62
CA TYR A 88 -31.30 0.62 -2.57
C TYR A 88 -30.18 -0.32 -2.11
N ALA A 89 -29.02 -0.24 -2.70
CA ALA A 89 -27.80 -0.91 -2.24
C ALA A 89 -26.57 0.01 -2.34
N ASP A 90 -25.69 -0.09 -1.36
CA ASP A 90 -24.36 0.51 -1.47
C ASP A 90 -23.58 -0.14 -2.61
N ILE A 91 -22.73 0.65 -3.29
CA ILE A 91 -22.06 0.26 -4.54
C ILE A 91 -20.99 -0.84 -4.37
N ASP A 92 -20.76 -1.28 -3.15
CA ASP A 92 -19.93 -2.41 -2.77
C ASP A 92 -20.74 -3.60 -2.21
N THR A 93 -22.00 -3.74 -2.63
CA THR A 93 -22.89 -4.85 -2.26
C THR A 93 -23.00 -5.85 -3.41
N ILE A 94 -22.68 -7.11 -3.17
CA ILE A 94 -22.83 -8.20 -4.15
C ILE A 94 -24.11 -8.98 -3.86
N PHE A 95 -25.00 -9.04 -4.83
CA PHE A 95 -26.22 -9.84 -4.76
C PHE A 95 -25.89 -11.31 -5.06
N VAL A 96 -26.26 -12.22 -4.16
CA VAL A 96 -25.87 -13.64 -4.26
C VAL A 96 -27.04 -14.58 -4.47
N ARG A 97 -28.26 -14.18 -4.08
CA ARG A 97 -29.49 -14.95 -4.30
C ARG A 97 -30.68 -14.04 -4.58
N ALA A 98 -31.64 -14.56 -5.33
CA ALA A 98 -32.91 -13.86 -5.60
C ALA A 98 -33.66 -13.54 -4.29
N PHE A 99 -34.21 -12.36 -4.21
CA PHE A 99 -34.97 -11.92 -3.04
C PHE A 99 -36.35 -12.57 -3.05
N PRO A 100 -36.78 -13.18 -1.93
CA PRO A 100 -38.08 -13.81 -1.85
C PRO A 100 -39.20 -12.79 -1.92
N GLN A 101 -40.34 -13.21 -2.48
CA GLN A 101 -41.51 -12.36 -2.74
C GLN A 101 -42.02 -11.68 -1.46
N GLU A 102 -41.95 -12.34 -0.32
CA GLU A 102 -42.37 -11.83 0.98
C GLU A 102 -41.71 -10.50 1.40
N LEU A 103 -40.49 -10.23 0.95
CA LEU A 103 -39.80 -8.96 1.20
C LEU A 103 -40.39 -7.82 0.37
N PHE A 104 -40.85 -8.10 -0.84
CA PHE A 104 -41.50 -7.10 -1.71
C PHE A 104 -42.92 -6.73 -1.26
N GLU A 105 -43.55 -7.52 -0.38
CA GLU A 105 -44.86 -7.26 0.18
C GLU A 105 -44.81 -6.29 1.37
N GLN A 106 -43.64 -6.06 1.95
CA GLN A 106 -43.45 -5.18 3.09
C GLN A 106 -43.58 -3.69 2.68
N GLU A 107 -43.78 -2.80 3.66
CA GLU A 107 -43.70 -1.35 3.43
C GLU A 107 -42.25 -0.88 3.37
N PHE A 108 -41.44 -1.30 4.36
CA PHE A 108 -40.01 -0.98 4.43
C PHE A 108 -39.24 -2.18 5.01
N VAL A 109 -38.05 -2.46 4.45
CA VAL A 109 -37.16 -3.55 4.93
C VAL A 109 -35.76 -3.02 5.11
N ILE A 110 -35.12 -3.42 6.22
CA ILE A 110 -33.74 -3.08 6.56
C ILE A 110 -33.06 -4.25 7.28
N GLY A 111 -31.73 -4.35 7.18
CA GLY A 111 -30.93 -5.33 7.92
C GLY A 111 -30.46 -4.83 9.28
N ARG A 112 -30.21 -5.75 10.24
CA ARG A 112 -29.49 -5.43 11.47
C ARG A 112 -28.05 -5.06 11.18
N GLY A 113 -27.55 -4.06 11.90
CA GLY A 113 -26.13 -3.73 11.99
C GLY A 113 -25.45 -4.37 13.20
N LEU A 114 -24.13 -4.20 13.30
CA LEU A 114 -23.41 -4.51 14.53
C LEU A 114 -23.79 -3.52 15.63
N PRO A 115 -23.92 -3.97 16.90
CA PRO A 115 -24.12 -3.05 18.01
C PRO A 115 -22.99 -2.00 18.07
N VAL A 116 -23.37 -0.73 18.15
CA VAL A 116 -22.44 0.40 18.24
C VAL A 116 -22.31 0.89 19.68
N PRO A 117 -21.12 1.35 20.13
CA PRO A 117 -20.97 1.90 21.47
C PRO A 117 -21.73 3.23 21.59
N ASP A 118 -22.48 3.39 22.65
CA ASP A 118 -23.05 4.68 23.05
C ASP A 118 -21.90 5.57 23.58
N GLU A 119 -21.71 6.72 22.97
CA GLU A 119 -20.58 7.62 23.28
C GLU A 119 -20.59 8.12 24.74
N ARG A 120 -21.77 8.15 25.39
CA ARG A 120 -21.93 8.66 26.74
C ARG A 120 -21.76 7.58 27.81
N THR A 121 -22.26 6.36 27.54
CA THR A 121 -22.29 5.26 28.53
C THR A 121 -21.24 4.20 28.27
N GLY A 122 -20.72 4.10 27.04
CA GLY A 122 -19.85 3.01 26.59
C GLY A 122 -20.58 1.68 26.35
N GLU A 123 -21.87 1.60 26.67
CA GLU A 123 -22.67 0.40 26.43
C GLU A 123 -22.96 0.20 24.93
N ARG A 124 -22.97 -1.05 24.50
CA ARG A 124 -23.28 -1.39 23.11
C ARG A 124 -24.79 -1.40 22.89
N ARG A 125 -25.27 -0.54 21.99
CA ARG A 125 -26.67 -0.43 21.61
C ARG A 125 -26.92 -1.11 20.26
N PRO A 126 -28.08 -1.77 20.07
CA PRO A 126 -28.49 -2.29 18.76
C PRO A 126 -28.45 -1.18 17.70
N SER A 127 -28.13 -1.55 16.46
CA SER A 127 -28.17 -0.65 15.32
C SER A 127 -28.75 -1.34 14.09
N LEU A 128 -29.17 -0.57 13.11
CA LEU A 128 -29.59 -1.04 11.79
C LEU A 128 -28.54 -0.64 10.73
N CYS A 129 -28.50 -1.40 9.65
CA CYS A 129 -27.54 -1.19 8.56
C CYS A 129 -28.24 -0.62 7.32
N ASN A 130 -27.83 0.57 6.89
CA ASN A 130 -28.43 1.27 5.76
C ASN A 130 -27.80 0.93 4.40
N ALA A 131 -26.90 -0.06 4.34
CA ALA A 131 -26.24 -0.47 3.12
C ALA A 131 -27.15 -1.15 2.10
N LEU A 132 -28.24 -1.77 2.58
CA LEU A 132 -29.30 -2.32 1.75
C LEU A 132 -30.66 -2.02 2.36
N LEU A 133 -31.52 -1.36 1.59
CA LEU A 133 -32.86 -0.93 1.99
C LEU A 133 -33.86 -1.33 0.91
N MET A 134 -35.08 -1.67 1.34
CA MET A 134 -36.19 -1.87 0.41
C MET A 134 -37.40 -1.06 0.88
N ALA A 135 -38.12 -0.38 -0.02
CA ALA A 135 -39.25 0.44 0.35
C ALA A 135 -40.36 0.49 -0.72
N GLN A 136 -41.60 0.62 -0.29
CA GLN A 136 -42.67 1.08 -1.15
C GLN A 136 -42.51 2.59 -1.43
N PRO A 137 -42.97 3.10 -2.58
CA PRO A 137 -42.99 4.54 -2.82
C PRO A 137 -43.75 5.25 -1.71
N GLY A 138 -43.17 6.31 -1.15
CA GLY A 138 -43.79 7.08 -0.08
C GLY A 138 -43.90 6.37 1.27
N ALA A 139 -43.11 5.31 1.54
CA ALA A 139 -43.12 4.60 2.82
C ALA A 139 -42.99 5.56 4.01
N ALA A 140 -43.88 5.37 5.01
CA ALA A 140 -43.95 6.25 6.18
C ALA A 140 -42.65 6.25 6.98
N PHE A 141 -42.04 5.07 7.13
CA PHE A 141 -40.75 4.93 7.82
C PHE A 141 -39.63 5.72 7.11
N ALA A 142 -39.53 5.62 5.79
CA ALA A 142 -38.52 6.33 5.00
C ALA A 142 -38.65 7.86 5.16
N ARG A 143 -39.91 8.39 5.12
CA ARG A 143 -40.15 9.83 5.29
C ARG A 143 -39.80 10.31 6.71
N ALA A 144 -40.21 9.57 7.74
CA ALA A 144 -39.90 9.90 9.11
C ALA A 144 -38.40 9.87 9.40
N TRP A 145 -37.68 8.88 8.81
CA TRP A 145 -36.22 8.80 8.93
C TRP A 145 -35.54 9.97 8.26
N ARG A 146 -35.90 10.30 7.02
CA ARG A 146 -35.38 11.45 6.29
C ARG A 146 -35.59 12.77 7.05
N GLU A 147 -36.78 13.01 7.57
CA GLU A 147 -37.13 14.23 8.33
C GLU A 147 -36.26 14.36 9.58
N ARG A 148 -36.11 13.28 10.35
CA ARG A 148 -35.24 13.28 11.54
C ARG A 148 -33.76 13.44 11.20
N MET A 149 -33.31 12.84 10.12
CA MET A 149 -31.93 12.97 9.66
C MET A 149 -31.60 14.42 9.31
N LEU A 150 -32.48 15.12 8.61
CA LEU A 150 -32.33 16.53 8.27
C LEU A 150 -32.42 17.47 9.49
N GLY A 151 -33.16 17.06 10.53
CA GLY A 151 -33.30 17.81 11.79
C GLY A 151 -32.13 17.64 12.76
N ALA A 152 -31.29 16.62 12.56
CA ALA A 152 -30.19 16.24 13.46
C ALA A 152 -28.82 16.46 12.81
N LEU A 153 -28.57 17.67 12.28
CA LEU A 153 -27.33 18.03 11.58
C LEU A 153 -26.13 18.10 12.55
N ASP A 154 -25.58 16.95 12.90
CA ASP A 154 -24.26 16.84 13.51
C ASP A 154 -23.37 15.86 12.72
N ASP A 155 -22.04 15.94 12.87
CA ASP A 155 -21.03 15.24 12.03
C ASP A 155 -20.92 13.72 12.27
N SER A 156 -21.78 13.08 13.08
CA SER A 156 -21.63 11.66 13.42
C SER A 156 -22.42 10.73 12.51
N ARG A 157 -21.75 10.04 11.57
CA ARG A 157 -22.35 9.05 10.66
C ARG A 157 -23.11 7.93 11.36
N SER A 158 -22.61 7.42 12.49
CA SER A 158 -23.23 6.32 13.24
C SER A 158 -24.57 6.70 13.87
N LYS A 159 -24.76 7.98 14.25
CA LYS A 159 -26.02 8.45 14.80
C LYS A 159 -27.11 8.54 13.73
N HIS A 160 -26.77 9.08 12.56
CA HIS A 160 -27.77 9.34 11.51
C HIS A 160 -28.24 8.07 10.80
N SER A 161 -27.34 7.12 10.55
CA SER A 161 -27.64 5.92 9.78
C SER A 161 -28.12 4.73 10.64
N GLY A 162 -27.39 4.39 11.69
CA GLY A 162 -27.62 3.16 12.43
C GLY A 162 -28.48 3.32 13.68
N LEU A 163 -28.20 4.30 14.55
CA LEU A 163 -28.90 4.49 15.81
C LEU A 163 -30.26 5.17 15.62
N LEU A 164 -30.30 6.21 14.78
CA LEU A 164 -31.57 6.93 14.51
C LEU A 164 -32.61 6.02 13.87
N SER A 165 -32.22 5.18 12.90
CA SER A 165 -33.11 4.20 12.29
C SER A 165 -33.55 3.12 13.27
N GLN A 166 -32.66 2.70 14.20
CA GLN A 166 -33.03 1.76 15.27
C GLN A 166 -34.09 2.37 16.22
N GLU A 167 -33.85 3.59 16.71
CA GLU A 167 -34.83 4.28 17.59
C GLU A 167 -36.19 4.48 16.89
N LEU A 168 -36.15 4.82 15.61
CA LEU A 168 -37.36 4.98 14.83
C LEU A 168 -38.08 3.64 14.61
N SER A 169 -37.35 2.54 14.43
CA SER A 169 -37.95 1.20 14.28
C SER A 169 -38.73 0.75 15.51
N GLU A 170 -38.29 1.15 16.69
CA GLU A 170 -38.98 0.89 17.96
C GLU A 170 -40.26 1.72 18.11
N GLN A 171 -40.33 2.90 17.49
CA GLN A 171 -41.48 3.79 17.51
C GLN A 171 -42.52 3.46 16.41
N MET A 172 -42.08 2.84 15.32
CA MET A 172 -42.88 2.53 14.13
C MET A 172 -42.78 1.06 13.73
N PRO A 173 -42.99 0.09 14.64
CA PRO A 173 -42.74 -1.33 14.37
C PRO A 173 -43.62 -1.91 13.25
N ASP A 174 -44.82 -1.37 13.05
CA ASP A 174 -45.77 -1.84 12.02
C ASP A 174 -45.39 -1.39 10.59
N HIS A 175 -44.45 -0.44 10.45
CA HIS A 175 -44.03 0.13 9.18
C HIS A 175 -42.69 -0.40 8.67
N ILE A 176 -42.05 -1.31 9.41
CA ILE A 176 -40.71 -1.78 9.10
C ILE A 176 -40.56 -3.27 9.41
N ARG A 177 -39.90 -3.98 8.52
CA ARG A 177 -39.38 -5.33 8.75
C ARG A 177 -37.85 -5.28 8.89
N VAL A 178 -37.36 -5.77 10.02
CA VAL A 178 -35.94 -5.87 10.31
C VAL A 178 -35.47 -7.30 10.09
N GLU A 179 -34.60 -7.51 9.11
CA GLU A 179 -33.99 -8.79 8.79
C GLU A 179 -32.70 -9.02 9.60
N SER A 180 -32.24 -10.28 9.70
CA SER A 180 -30.98 -10.60 10.34
C SER A 180 -29.80 -9.99 9.58
N GLN A 181 -28.68 -9.76 10.27
CA GLN A 181 -27.47 -9.23 9.64
C GLN A 181 -27.01 -10.17 8.52
N GLU A 182 -26.97 -11.47 8.78
CA GLU A 182 -26.46 -12.50 7.85
C GLU A 182 -27.26 -12.52 6.54
N ARG A 183 -28.52 -12.10 6.57
CA ARG A 183 -29.38 -12.11 5.38
C ARG A 183 -29.00 -11.07 4.35
N PHE A 184 -28.55 -9.87 4.78
CA PHE A 184 -28.14 -8.78 3.89
C PHE A 184 -26.64 -8.52 3.90
N SER A 185 -25.93 -8.97 4.95
CA SER A 185 -24.50 -8.79 5.11
C SER A 185 -23.89 -10.04 5.73
N ALA A 186 -23.60 -11.03 4.90
CA ALA A 186 -23.10 -12.35 5.34
C ALA A 186 -21.92 -12.28 6.31
N PHE A 187 -21.09 -11.25 6.17
CA PHE A 187 -19.93 -11.01 7.03
C PHE A 187 -20.09 -9.69 7.79
N PRO A 188 -19.70 -9.63 9.08
CA PRO A 188 -19.91 -8.44 9.90
C PRO A 188 -18.98 -7.29 9.54
N ALA A 189 -19.39 -6.04 9.84
CA ALA A 189 -18.58 -4.83 9.74
C ALA A 189 -17.49 -4.78 10.84
N SER A 190 -16.61 -5.73 10.86
CA SER A 190 -15.56 -5.88 11.88
C SER A 190 -14.23 -6.32 11.26
N PRO A 191 -13.09 -6.15 11.94
CA PRO A 191 -11.80 -6.65 11.46
C PRO A 191 -11.83 -8.15 11.11
N SER A 192 -12.55 -8.97 11.89
CA SER A 192 -12.70 -10.40 11.60
C SER A 192 -13.55 -10.65 10.36
N GLY A 193 -14.65 -9.92 10.16
CA GLY A 193 -15.50 -10.05 8.95
C GLY A 193 -14.75 -9.60 7.68
N VAL A 194 -13.95 -8.54 7.78
CA VAL A 194 -13.07 -8.10 6.68
C VAL A 194 -12.01 -9.17 6.38
N SER A 195 -11.40 -9.79 7.40
CA SER A 195 -10.45 -10.90 7.21
C SER A 195 -11.10 -12.09 6.49
N GLN A 196 -12.30 -12.48 6.91
CA GLN A 196 -13.07 -13.56 6.27
C GLN A 196 -13.37 -13.28 4.79
N LEU A 197 -13.60 -12.02 4.43
CA LEU A 197 -13.82 -11.62 3.04
C LEU A 197 -12.53 -11.62 2.22
N LEU A 198 -11.50 -10.95 2.71
CA LEU A 198 -10.31 -10.59 1.93
C LEU A 198 -9.20 -11.63 2.01
N CYS A 199 -9.07 -12.33 3.15
CA CYS A 199 -7.91 -13.17 3.45
C CYS A 199 -8.22 -14.67 3.54
N GLU A 200 -9.48 -15.01 3.75
CA GLU A 200 -9.90 -16.38 4.01
C GLU A 200 -10.88 -16.86 2.93
N ARG A 201 -11.17 -18.16 2.96
CA ARG A 201 -12.19 -18.79 2.11
C ARG A 201 -13.34 -19.29 2.96
N HIS A 202 -14.47 -18.61 2.85
CA HIS A 202 -15.72 -19.00 3.51
C HIS A 202 -16.83 -19.26 2.51
N GLU A 203 -17.72 -20.16 2.85
CA GLU A 203 -18.99 -20.34 2.14
C GLU A 203 -19.95 -19.22 2.53
N ILE A 204 -20.74 -18.76 1.58
CA ILE A 204 -21.79 -17.77 1.83
C ILE A 204 -22.97 -18.50 2.49
N PRO A 205 -23.42 -18.08 3.68
CA PRO A 205 -24.57 -18.69 4.37
C PRO A 205 -25.78 -18.82 3.44
N GLN A 206 -26.55 -19.91 3.59
CA GLN A 206 -27.65 -20.20 2.66
C GLN A 206 -28.77 -19.15 2.71
N GLU A 207 -28.98 -18.53 3.88
CA GLU A 207 -29.95 -17.46 4.09
C GLU A 207 -29.53 -16.10 3.52
N SER A 208 -28.24 -15.90 3.22
CA SER A 208 -27.74 -14.62 2.72
C SER A 208 -28.24 -14.32 1.31
N LEU A 209 -28.82 -13.15 1.11
CA LEU A 209 -29.32 -12.64 -0.16
C LEU A 209 -28.28 -11.73 -0.83
N SER A 210 -27.46 -11.07 -0.01
CA SER A 210 -26.38 -10.20 -0.44
C SER A 210 -25.17 -10.28 0.49
N VAL A 211 -24.05 -9.76 0.02
CA VAL A 211 -22.81 -9.61 0.78
C VAL A 211 -22.36 -8.17 0.64
N HIS A 212 -22.34 -7.43 1.73
CA HIS A 212 -21.72 -6.11 1.76
C HIS A 212 -20.22 -6.26 1.98
N LEU A 213 -19.41 -5.64 1.14
CA LEU A 213 -17.96 -5.83 1.14
C LEU A 213 -17.24 -4.92 2.13
N TRP A 214 -17.93 -3.97 2.75
CA TRP A 214 -17.39 -3.04 3.73
C TRP A 214 -16.15 -2.29 3.24
N ALA A 215 -16.15 -1.87 1.99
CA ALA A 215 -15.00 -1.23 1.35
C ALA A 215 -14.43 -0.08 2.20
N HIS A 216 -15.25 0.69 2.86
CA HIS A 216 -14.84 1.79 3.73
C HIS A 216 -14.00 1.36 4.96
N LEU A 217 -14.01 0.08 5.37
CA LEU A 217 -13.25 -0.42 6.53
C LEU A 217 -11.83 -0.85 6.16
N TRP A 218 -11.63 -1.38 4.96
CA TRP A 218 -10.30 -1.80 4.49
C TRP A 218 -9.69 -0.80 3.52
N TRP A 219 -10.40 0.22 3.19
CA TRP A 219 -10.05 1.37 2.42
C TRP A 219 -9.47 2.44 3.39
N GLU A 220 -8.21 2.32 3.76
CA GLU A 220 -7.59 3.21 4.73
C GLU A 220 -7.40 4.62 4.15
N ARG A 221 -7.88 5.64 4.88
CA ARG A 221 -7.77 7.07 4.52
C ARG A 221 -6.35 7.57 4.33
N HIS A 222 -5.36 6.81 4.80
CA HIS A 222 -3.94 7.18 4.79
C HIS A 222 -3.16 6.50 3.67
N ARG A 223 -3.72 5.53 2.99
CA ARG A 223 -3.14 5.00 1.76
C ARG A 223 -3.47 5.96 0.63
N ARG A 224 -2.47 6.69 0.18
CA ARG A 224 -2.62 7.62 -0.94
C ARG A 224 -2.69 6.94 -2.29
N ASP A 225 -2.17 5.77 -2.37
CA ASP A 225 -2.29 4.81 -3.47
C ASP A 225 -3.45 3.84 -3.25
N PHE A 226 -4.52 4.39 -2.79
CA PHE A 226 -5.81 3.78 -2.66
C PHE A 226 -6.21 2.95 -3.89
N THR A 227 -5.81 3.40 -5.05
CA THR A 227 -5.80 2.71 -6.32
C THR A 227 -5.12 1.36 -6.26
N HIS A 228 -3.97 1.25 -5.62
CA HIS A 228 -3.16 0.05 -5.63
C HIS A 228 -3.73 -1.07 -4.76
N ALA A 229 -4.14 -0.79 -3.53
CA ALA A 229 -4.84 -1.77 -2.70
C ALA A 229 -6.13 -2.24 -3.38
N HIS A 230 -6.86 -1.32 -4.00
CA HIS A 230 -8.03 -1.61 -4.80
C HIS A 230 -7.71 -2.40 -6.06
N ALA A 231 -6.74 -1.97 -6.82
CA ALA A 231 -6.29 -2.66 -8.01
C ALA A 231 -5.87 -4.10 -7.66
N GLY A 232 -5.12 -4.30 -6.58
CA GLY A 232 -4.70 -5.61 -6.10
C GLY A 232 -5.85 -6.54 -5.73
N TRP A 233 -6.84 -6.04 -4.98
CA TRP A 233 -7.98 -6.86 -4.53
C TRP A 233 -9.08 -7.04 -5.57
N THR A 234 -9.20 -6.15 -6.53
CA THR A 234 -10.33 -6.12 -7.46
C THR A 234 -9.92 -6.22 -8.93
N THR A 235 -8.65 -6.43 -9.23
CA THR A 235 -8.23 -6.67 -10.62
C THR A 235 -8.80 -7.99 -11.13
N PRO A 236 -9.15 -8.08 -12.41
CA PRO A 236 -9.57 -9.34 -13.02
C PRO A 236 -8.58 -10.48 -12.80
N SER A 237 -7.28 -10.20 -12.82
CA SER A 237 -6.22 -11.18 -12.58
C SER A 237 -6.29 -11.75 -11.17
N PHE A 238 -6.25 -10.89 -10.16
CA PHE A 238 -6.40 -11.31 -8.77
C PHE A 238 -7.68 -12.13 -8.56
N VAL A 239 -8.83 -11.65 -9.06
CA VAL A 239 -10.12 -12.33 -8.88
C VAL A 239 -10.15 -13.71 -9.54
N ARG A 240 -9.44 -13.93 -10.67
CA ARG A 240 -9.32 -15.27 -11.29
C ARG A 240 -8.50 -16.21 -10.40
N SER A 241 -7.41 -15.74 -9.87
CA SER A 241 -6.39 -16.56 -9.20
C SER A 241 -6.65 -16.76 -7.70
N ALA A 242 -7.08 -15.73 -6.98
CA ALA A 242 -7.23 -15.79 -5.54
C ALA A 242 -8.32 -16.78 -5.08
N ARG A 243 -8.07 -17.45 -3.96
CA ARG A 243 -9.02 -18.39 -3.34
C ARG A 243 -9.84 -17.77 -2.22
N THR A 244 -9.78 -16.45 -2.04
CA THR A 244 -10.49 -15.73 -0.99
C THR A 244 -12.00 -15.69 -1.25
N THR A 245 -12.77 -15.41 -0.21
CA THR A 245 -14.23 -15.24 -0.30
C THR A 245 -14.58 -14.13 -1.31
N LEU A 246 -13.86 -13.00 -1.25
CA LEU A 246 -14.04 -11.89 -2.20
C LEU A 246 -13.83 -12.32 -3.65
N ALA A 247 -12.75 -13.03 -3.93
CA ALA A 247 -12.47 -13.49 -5.30
C ALA A 247 -13.56 -14.45 -5.80
N GLN A 248 -14.08 -15.33 -4.95
CA GLN A 248 -15.17 -16.22 -5.31
C GLN A 248 -16.47 -15.47 -5.63
N LEU A 249 -16.79 -14.42 -4.85
CA LEU A 249 -17.95 -13.56 -5.07
C LEU A 249 -17.87 -12.79 -6.38
N LEU A 250 -16.68 -12.29 -6.73
CA LEU A 250 -16.47 -11.43 -7.90
C LEU A 250 -16.25 -12.22 -9.20
N ARG A 251 -15.76 -13.47 -9.12
CA ARG A 251 -15.40 -14.30 -10.29
C ARG A 251 -16.53 -14.50 -11.30
N PRO A 252 -17.81 -14.70 -10.94
CA PRO A 252 -18.91 -14.84 -11.89
C PRO A 252 -19.14 -13.62 -12.80
N TYR A 253 -18.60 -12.47 -12.45
CA TYR A 253 -18.75 -11.21 -13.21
C TYR A 253 -17.56 -10.89 -14.11
N LEU A 254 -16.54 -11.74 -14.12
CA LEU A 254 -15.52 -11.72 -15.15
C LEU A 254 -16.12 -12.13 -16.50
N ARG A 255 -15.56 -11.60 -17.58
CA ARG A 255 -16.05 -11.91 -18.95
C ARG A 255 -16.06 -13.41 -19.20
N GLU A 256 -17.17 -13.94 -19.72
CA GLU A 256 -17.18 -15.24 -20.38
C GLU A 256 -16.42 -15.10 -21.71
N GLY A 257 -15.36 -15.82 -21.84
CA GLY A 257 -14.47 -15.89 -22.99
C GLY A 257 -13.25 -16.69 -22.56
N PRO A 258 -12.44 -17.21 -23.45
CA PRO A 258 -11.14 -17.71 -23.03
C PRO A 258 -10.49 -16.58 -22.23
N PRO A 259 -9.90 -16.88 -21.04
CA PRO A 259 -9.18 -15.86 -20.32
C PRO A 259 -8.26 -15.18 -21.32
N PRO A 260 -8.11 -13.83 -21.27
CA PRO A 260 -7.04 -13.21 -22.04
C PRO A 260 -5.79 -14.01 -21.74
N ALA A 261 -4.99 -14.33 -22.75
CA ALA A 261 -3.74 -15.03 -22.56
C ALA A 261 -3.06 -14.40 -21.34
N GLU A 262 -2.74 -15.20 -20.33
CA GLU A 262 -2.05 -14.67 -19.16
C GLU A 262 -0.81 -13.96 -19.68
N PRO A 263 -0.53 -12.73 -19.21
CA PRO A 263 0.68 -12.08 -19.64
C PRO A 263 1.85 -13.00 -19.27
N PRO A 264 2.89 -13.08 -20.10
CA PRO A 264 4.00 -14.00 -19.89
C PRO A 264 4.75 -13.69 -18.59
N TRP A 265 4.53 -12.53 -18.00
CA TRP A 265 5.17 -12.07 -16.77
C TRP A 265 4.15 -11.75 -15.68
N SER A 266 4.48 -12.13 -14.45
CA SER A 266 3.80 -11.68 -13.23
C SER A 266 4.81 -11.06 -12.27
N TYR A 267 4.47 -9.97 -11.60
CA TYR A 267 5.34 -9.29 -10.65
C TYR A 267 4.66 -9.21 -9.28
N ILE A 268 5.23 -9.84 -8.27
CA ILE A 268 4.74 -9.91 -6.89
C ILE A 268 5.59 -8.98 -6.03
N SER A 269 4.99 -8.02 -5.36
CA SER A 269 5.67 -7.12 -4.43
C SER A 269 4.71 -6.64 -3.34
N THR A 270 5.26 -6.09 -2.26
CA THR A 270 4.44 -5.37 -1.27
C THR A 270 3.84 -4.10 -1.88
N ASP A 271 2.72 -3.67 -1.31
CA ASP A 271 2.04 -2.42 -1.64
C ASP A 271 1.91 -1.56 -0.36
N ASP A 272 3.01 -1.02 0.09
CA ASP A 272 3.12 -0.20 1.28
C ASP A 272 4.11 0.96 1.05
N ALA A 273 4.37 1.78 2.06
CA ALA A 273 5.34 2.87 1.98
C ALA A 273 6.80 2.43 2.21
N SER A 274 7.09 1.11 2.14
CA SER A 274 8.44 0.58 2.35
C SER A 274 9.38 0.84 1.18
N GLY A 275 10.67 0.72 1.45
CA GLY A 275 11.69 0.78 0.39
C GLY A 275 11.53 -0.31 -0.66
N TYR A 276 11.00 -1.49 -0.31
CA TYR A 276 10.69 -2.57 -1.25
C TYR A 276 9.60 -2.15 -2.23
N SER A 277 8.47 -1.59 -1.73
CA SER A 277 7.39 -1.11 -2.60
C SER A 277 7.83 0.01 -3.53
N VAL A 278 8.56 0.99 -3.02
CA VAL A 278 9.08 2.10 -3.86
C VAL A 278 9.99 1.57 -4.96
N ALA A 279 10.90 0.65 -4.63
CA ALA A 279 11.79 0.04 -5.61
C ALA A 279 11.02 -0.82 -6.64
N ALA A 280 10.03 -1.60 -6.17
CA ALA A 280 9.18 -2.43 -7.03
C ALA A 280 8.39 -1.58 -8.01
N ASN A 281 7.73 -0.52 -7.54
CA ASN A 281 6.93 0.37 -8.39
C ASN A 281 7.77 1.04 -9.49
N ARG A 282 8.99 1.46 -9.16
CA ARG A 282 9.93 2.00 -10.16
C ARG A 282 10.36 0.94 -11.19
N CYS A 283 10.59 -0.29 -10.75
CA CYS A 283 10.95 -1.40 -11.62
C CYS A 283 9.78 -1.79 -12.54
N ILE A 284 8.57 -1.94 -11.97
CA ILE A 284 7.35 -2.23 -12.73
C ILE A 284 7.10 -1.17 -13.79
N SER A 285 7.13 0.12 -13.40
CA SER A 285 6.94 1.21 -14.35
C SER A 285 7.98 1.18 -15.47
N ALA A 286 9.25 0.96 -15.15
CA ALA A 286 10.32 0.89 -16.15
C ALA A 286 10.12 -0.27 -17.13
N LEU A 287 9.71 -1.45 -16.64
CA LEU A 287 9.45 -2.64 -17.48
C LEU A 287 8.22 -2.44 -18.36
N GLN A 288 7.14 -1.85 -17.83
CA GLN A 288 5.93 -1.54 -18.60
C GLN A 288 6.20 -0.49 -19.67
N ASP A 289 6.95 0.56 -19.37
CA ASP A 289 7.37 1.60 -20.32
C ASP A 289 8.25 1.00 -21.44
N ALA A 290 9.00 -0.05 -21.15
CA ALA A 290 9.76 -0.81 -22.14
C ALA A 290 8.91 -1.80 -22.97
N GLY A 291 7.59 -1.88 -22.72
CA GLY A 291 6.65 -2.71 -23.47
C GLY A 291 6.52 -4.14 -22.94
N ILE A 292 7.04 -4.45 -21.77
CA ILE A 292 6.88 -5.76 -21.14
C ILE A 292 5.46 -5.84 -20.55
N VAL A 293 4.66 -6.74 -21.10
CA VAL A 293 3.29 -6.99 -20.64
C VAL A 293 3.36 -7.88 -19.40
N MET A 294 2.89 -7.35 -18.27
CA MET A 294 2.90 -8.07 -16.99
C MET A 294 1.68 -7.78 -16.14
N ASP A 295 1.32 -8.73 -15.29
CA ASP A 295 0.38 -8.54 -14.20
C ASP A 295 1.15 -8.17 -12.92
N TRP A 296 0.82 -7.05 -12.30
CA TRP A 296 1.27 -6.77 -10.96
C TRP A 296 0.33 -7.39 -9.94
N LEU A 297 0.88 -8.18 -9.02
CA LEU A 297 0.18 -8.88 -7.95
C LEU A 297 0.64 -8.31 -6.61
N PRO A 298 0.01 -7.26 -6.09
CA PRO A 298 0.39 -6.69 -4.82
C PRO A 298 0.17 -7.68 -3.68
N TYR A 299 1.18 -7.83 -2.84
CA TYR A 299 1.11 -8.60 -1.63
C TYR A 299 0.64 -7.69 -0.48
N VAL A 300 -0.57 -7.91 0.01
CA VAL A 300 -1.12 -7.17 1.15
C VAL A 300 -1.13 -8.07 2.37
N PRO A 301 -0.34 -7.78 3.42
CA PRO A 301 -0.35 -8.59 4.64
C PRO A 301 -1.75 -8.57 5.30
N ALA A 302 -2.27 -9.73 5.65
CA ALA A 302 -3.48 -9.82 6.46
C ALA A 302 -3.21 -9.16 7.82
N SER A 303 -4.07 -8.22 8.19
CA SER A 303 -4.05 -7.54 9.49
C SER A 303 -2.88 -6.60 9.76
N GLY A 304 -2.80 -5.43 9.17
CA GLY A 304 -2.19 -4.20 9.74
C GLY A 304 -0.92 -4.27 10.61
N THR A 305 -0.36 -5.44 10.82
CA THR A 305 0.79 -5.70 11.66
C THR A 305 1.91 -6.33 10.85
N SER A 306 2.87 -5.52 10.52
CA SER A 306 4.23 -5.84 10.08
C SER A 306 4.41 -6.55 8.74
N MET A 307 5.44 -6.12 8.04
CA MET A 307 6.06 -6.67 6.82
C MET A 307 6.54 -8.13 6.95
N PHE A 308 6.06 -8.90 7.91
CA PHE A 308 6.51 -10.24 8.18
C PHE A 308 5.39 -11.22 7.94
N TYR A 309 5.70 -12.16 7.03
CA TYR A 309 5.04 -13.41 6.76
C TYR A 309 3.81 -13.67 7.65
N ALA A 310 2.62 -13.51 7.09
CA ALA A 310 1.41 -14.11 7.62
C ALA A 310 1.18 -15.41 6.85
N PRO A 311 1.47 -16.59 7.45
CA PRO A 311 1.12 -17.86 6.84
C PRO A 311 -0.40 -17.89 6.66
N GLY A 312 -0.87 -17.99 5.41
CA GLY A 312 -2.29 -18.03 5.07
C GLY A 312 -2.77 -16.99 4.07
N LEU A 313 -1.99 -15.94 3.79
CA LEU A 313 -2.11 -15.22 2.53
C LEU A 313 -1.27 -15.98 1.51
N SER A 314 -1.76 -17.14 1.11
CA SER A 314 -1.28 -17.68 -0.13
C SER A 314 -1.65 -16.63 -1.20
N VAL A 315 -0.65 -16.06 -1.85
CA VAL A 315 -0.83 -15.54 -3.20
C VAL A 315 -1.35 -16.74 -3.97
N ALA A 316 -2.66 -16.86 -4.07
CA ALA A 316 -3.26 -18.05 -4.64
C ALA A 316 -2.83 -18.09 -6.09
N ALA A 317 -1.98 -19.06 -6.39
CA ALA A 317 -1.65 -19.38 -7.75
C ALA A 317 -2.94 -19.45 -8.56
N ALA A 318 -2.99 -18.70 -9.62
CA ALA A 318 -3.85 -19.11 -10.71
C ALA A 318 -3.45 -20.55 -11.03
N PRO A 319 -4.39 -21.50 -11.15
CA PRO A 319 -4.06 -22.73 -11.84
C PRO A 319 -3.47 -22.28 -13.18
N ALA A 320 -2.24 -22.70 -13.45
CA ALA A 320 -1.60 -22.42 -14.72
C ALA A 320 -2.54 -22.91 -15.82
N ALA A 321 -3.33 -21.99 -16.35
CA ALA A 321 -3.91 -22.20 -17.67
C ALA A 321 -2.75 -21.91 -18.61
N ALA A 322 -2.05 -22.97 -19.00
CA ALA A 322 -1.01 -22.94 -20.00
C ALA A 322 -1.55 -22.27 -21.25
N SER A 323 -1.33 -20.99 -21.39
CA SER A 323 -1.63 -20.22 -22.62
C SER A 323 -0.41 -19.46 -23.13
N GLY A 324 0.78 -19.76 -22.58
CA GLY A 324 2.04 -19.55 -23.26
C GLY A 324 2.26 -20.68 -24.28
N SER A 325 3.04 -20.44 -25.30
CA SER A 325 3.58 -21.55 -26.12
C SER A 325 4.12 -22.62 -25.17
N PRO A 326 3.88 -23.91 -25.42
CA PRO A 326 4.40 -24.97 -24.53
C PRO A 326 5.93 -24.95 -24.38
N GLU A 327 6.62 -24.07 -25.05
CA GLU A 327 8.07 -23.92 -25.06
C GLU A 327 8.60 -22.89 -24.04
N ASP A 328 7.78 -21.93 -23.56
CA ASP A 328 8.22 -20.86 -22.69
C ASP A 328 7.50 -20.87 -21.33
N PRO A 329 8.22 -21.12 -20.21
CA PRO A 329 7.62 -21.04 -18.88
C PRO A 329 7.19 -19.60 -18.55
N PRO A 330 6.07 -19.39 -17.83
CA PRO A 330 5.71 -18.06 -17.34
C PRO A 330 6.78 -17.53 -16.38
N VAL A 331 7.13 -16.26 -16.51
CA VAL A 331 8.10 -15.59 -15.63
C VAL A 331 7.37 -15.01 -14.42
N VAL A 332 7.82 -15.32 -13.23
CA VAL A 332 7.27 -14.79 -11.99
C VAL A 332 8.38 -14.06 -11.22
N VAL A 333 8.28 -12.76 -11.11
CA VAL A 333 9.17 -11.94 -10.29
C VAL A 333 8.60 -11.80 -8.89
N VAL A 334 9.39 -12.11 -7.86
CA VAL A 334 9.04 -11.90 -6.44
C VAL A 334 10.01 -10.90 -5.85
N HIS A 335 9.58 -9.64 -5.72
CA HIS A 335 10.39 -8.55 -5.19
C HIS A 335 10.08 -8.33 -3.72
N MET A 336 10.62 -9.21 -2.90
CA MET A 336 10.38 -9.26 -1.46
C MET A 336 11.59 -9.86 -0.73
N VAL A 337 11.47 -10.02 0.59
CA VAL A 337 12.44 -10.81 1.36
C VAL A 337 12.38 -12.28 0.95
N PRO A 338 13.51 -13.01 0.94
CA PRO A 338 13.60 -14.37 0.38
C PRO A 338 12.68 -15.42 1.02
N GLU A 339 12.21 -15.20 2.23
CA GLU A 339 11.28 -16.10 2.92
C GLU A 339 10.01 -16.42 2.13
N TYR A 340 9.64 -15.55 1.16
CA TYR A 340 8.46 -15.75 0.30
C TYR A 340 8.74 -16.59 -0.95
N PHE A 341 9.99 -16.79 -1.33
CA PHE A 341 10.34 -17.51 -2.56
C PHE A 341 9.90 -18.98 -2.55
N PRO A 342 10.08 -19.75 -1.44
CA PRO A 342 9.60 -21.12 -1.37
C PRO A 342 8.08 -21.26 -1.53
N ASP A 343 7.30 -20.34 -0.96
CA ASP A 343 5.85 -20.38 -1.06
C ASP A 343 5.39 -20.17 -2.50
N VAL A 344 5.95 -19.15 -3.17
CA VAL A 344 5.64 -18.90 -4.59
C VAL A 344 6.11 -20.04 -5.47
N ARG A 345 7.27 -20.65 -5.20
CA ARG A 345 7.75 -21.85 -5.92
C ARG A 345 6.78 -23.03 -5.73
N HIS A 346 6.27 -23.23 -4.52
CA HIS A 346 5.31 -24.28 -4.23
C HIS A 346 3.99 -24.07 -4.98
N GLU A 347 3.55 -22.84 -5.09
CA GLU A 347 2.30 -22.47 -5.77
C GLU A 347 2.42 -22.46 -7.30
N ARG A 348 3.62 -22.22 -7.84
CA ARG A 348 3.92 -22.08 -9.28
C ARG A 348 5.17 -22.90 -9.64
N PRO A 349 5.10 -24.23 -9.54
CA PRO A 349 6.27 -25.09 -9.71
C PRO A 349 6.89 -25.03 -11.12
N GLU A 350 6.09 -24.76 -12.15
CA GLU A 350 6.51 -24.68 -13.57
C GLU A 350 6.98 -23.29 -13.99
N ALA A 351 6.82 -22.26 -13.14
CA ALA A 351 7.23 -20.90 -13.49
C ALA A 351 8.75 -20.73 -13.41
N PHE A 352 9.30 -19.87 -14.27
CA PHE A 352 10.65 -19.34 -14.08
C PHE A 352 10.60 -18.28 -13.00
N LEU A 353 11.09 -18.60 -11.80
CA LEU A 353 10.99 -17.75 -10.62
C LEU A 353 12.21 -16.84 -10.49
N VAL A 354 11.98 -15.53 -10.55
CA VAL A 354 12.98 -14.50 -10.33
C VAL A 354 12.80 -13.93 -8.93
N GLY A 355 13.74 -14.21 -8.04
CA GLY A 355 13.79 -13.62 -6.69
C GLY A 355 14.52 -12.27 -6.73
N GLN A 356 13.82 -11.16 -6.52
CA GLN A 356 14.44 -9.84 -6.40
C GLN A 356 14.45 -9.40 -4.95
N THR A 357 15.65 -9.13 -4.42
CA THR A 357 15.83 -8.82 -3.00
C THR A 357 17.05 -7.93 -2.77
N VAL A 358 17.27 -7.55 -1.52
CA VAL A 358 18.37 -6.68 -1.07
C VAL A 358 18.86 -7.13 0.30
N TRP A 359 20.16 -6.99 0.54
CA TRP A 359 20.78 -7.33 1.81
C TRP A 359 21.75 -6.25 2.30
N GLU A 360 22.02 -6.20 3.62
CA GLU A 360 22.69 -5.05 4.21
C GLU A 360 23.91 -5.36 5.10
N THR A 361 24.22 -6.63 5.39
CA THR A 361 25.41 -7.00 6.19
C THR A 361 26.43 -7.79 5.37
N ASP A 362 27.59 -8.09 5.97
CA ASP A 362 28.68 -8.80 5.33
C ASP A 362 28.41 -10.29 5.04
N ARG A 363 27.29 -10.84 5.53
CA ARG A 363 26.85 -12.22 5.27
C ARG A 363 25.35 -12.38 5.39
N LEU A 364 24.80 -13.38 4.69
CA LEU A 364 23.37 -13.68 4.70
C LEU A 364 22.93 -14.32 6.03
N PRO A 365 21.66 -14.11 6.43
CA PRO A 365 21.02 -14.95 7.43
C PRO A 365 21.01 -16.41 6.96
N HIS A 366 21.33 -17.34 7.83
CA HIS A 366 21.48 -18.75 7.44
C HIS A 366 20.23 -19.36 6.78
N HIS A 367 19.05 -18.99 7.27
CA HIS A 367 17.77 -19.48 6.72
C HIS A 367 17.47 -18.94 5.30
N TRP A 368 18.07 -17.81 4.89
CA TRP A 368 17.87 -17.26 3.55
C TRP A 368 18.49 -18.08 2.44
N ILE A 369 19.53 -18.84 2.73
CA ILE A 369 20.24 -19.68 1.75
C ILE A 369 19.26 -20.64 1.05
N ALA A 370 18.49 -21.41 1.84
CA ALA A 370 17.50 -22.33 1.29
C ALA A 370 16.33 -21.60 0.61
N CYS A 371 15.95 -20.41 1.11
CA CYS A 371 14.90 -19.61 0.49
C CYS A 371 15.33 -19.06 -0.87
N MET A 372 16.55 -18.57 -1.00
CA MET A 372 17.11 -18.07 -2.26
C MET A 372 17.26 -19.19 -3.30
N ASP A 373 17.62 -20.41 -2.88
CA ASP A 373 17.72 -21.57 -3.76
C ASP A 373 16.37 -22.06 -4.31
N ALA A 374 15.25 -21.50 -3.86
CA ALA A 374 13.94 -21.75 -4.45
C ALA A 374 13.71 -20.97 -5.75
N ALA A 375 14.49 -19.91 -6.03
CA ALA A 375 14.42 -19.14 -7.27
C ALA A 375 15.33 -19.76 -8.36
N ASP A 376 15.02 -19.42 -9.64
CA ASP A 376 15.86 -19.79 -10.79
C ASP A 376 16.90 -18.71 -11.12
N LEU A 377 16.61 -17.47 -10.72
CA LEU A 377 17.48 -16.31 -10.86
C LEU A 377 17.28 -15.39 -9.65
N LEU A 378 18.37 -14.87 -9.10
CA LEU A 378 18.34 -13.79 -8.12
C LEU A 378 18.71 -12.48 -8.81
N ILE A 379 17.94 -11.43 -8.55
CA ILE A 379 18.25 -10.06 -8.94
C ILE A 379 18.47 -9.22 -7.69
N VAL A 380 19.61 -8.53 -7.65
CA VAL A 380 19.99 -7.63 -6.57
C VAL A 380 20.41 -6.27 -7.11
N PRO A 381 20.24 -5.16 -6.34
CA PRO A 381 20.43 -3.82 -6.88
C PRO A 381 21.92 -3.41 -7.05
N CYS A 382 22.86 -4.06 -6.41
CA CYS A 382 24.24 -3.60 -6.36
C CYS A 382 25.26 -4.74 -6.27
N ARG A 383 26.51 -4.42 -6.57
CA ARG A 383 27.61 -5.39 -6.50
C ARG A 383 27.83 -5.88 -5.06
N PHE A 384 27.72 -5.02 -4.06
CA PHE A 384 27.83 -5.42 -2.65
C PHE A 384 26.89 -6.60 -2.31
N ASN A 385 25.62 -6.54 -2.76
CA ASN A 385 24.68 -7.64 -2.52
C ASN A 385 25.05 -8.92 -3.28
N ALA A 386 25.53 -8.77 -4.54
CA ALA A 386 25.96 -9.91 -5.32
C ALA A 386 27.16 -10.59 -4.68
N ASP A 387 28.18 -9.83 -4.23
CA ASP A 387 29.37 -10.37 -3.55
C ASP A 387 28.99 -11.18 -2.29
N VAL A 388 28.10 -10.65 -1.45
CA VAL A 388 27.63 -11.35 -0.23
C VAL A 388 26.92 -12.65 -0.57
N ILE A 389 26.14 -12.68 -1.65
CA ILE A 389 25.44 -13.91 -2.07
C ILE A 389 26.44 -14.90 -2.69
N GLU A 390 27.35 -14.44 -3.55
CA GLU A 390 28.39 -15.27 -4.19
C GLU A 390 29.36 -15.88 -3.17
N ASP A 391 29.64 -15.17 -2.07
CA ASP A 391 30.45 -15.65 -0.95
C ASP A 391 29.69 -16.64 -0.02
N SER A 392 28.39 -16.86 -0.26
CA SER A 392 27.55 -17.77 0.50
C SER A 392 27.35 -19.10 -0.23
N PRO A 393 26.80 -20.16 0.43
CA PRO A 393 26.50 -21.42 -0.25
C PRO A 393 25.21 -21.39 -1.10
N VAL A 394 24.67 -20.23 -1.47
CA VAL A 394 23.57 -20.09 -2.42
C VAL A 394 24.02 -20.57 -3.81
N ARG A 395 23.19 -21.39 -4.46
CA ARG A 395 23.50 -21.99 -5.77
C ARG A 395 22.80 -21.26 -6.93
N THR A 396 21.76 -20.51 -6.63
CA THR A 396 20.98 -19.78 -7.62
C THR A 396 21.84 -18.68 -8.26
N PRO A 397 21.85 -18.55 -9.59
CA PRO A 397 22.59 -17.48 -10.28
C PRO A 397 22.12 -16.10 -9.82
N VAL A 398 23.08 -15.16 -9.75
CA VAL A 398 22.82 -13.78 -9.32
C VAL A 398 23.09 -12.81 -10.49
N ALA A 399 22.18 -11.86 -10.69
CA ALA A 399 22.35 -10.73 -11.61
C ALA A 399 22.23 -9.41 -10.84
N VAL A 400 23.04 -8.43 -11.23
CA VAL A 400 22.97 -7.07 -10.66
C VAL A 400 22.13 -6.20 -11.58
N VAL A 401 20.96 -5.78 -11.09
CA VAL A 401 20.08 -4.82 -11.77
C VAL A 401 19.72 -3.70 -10.78
N PRO A 402 20.31 -2.52 -10.94
CA PRO A 402 20.08 -1.39 -10.06
C PRO A 402 18.64 -0.90 -10.08
N TYR A 403 18.25 -0.10 -9.08
CA TYR A 403 16.97 0.56 -9.10
C TYR A 403 16.96 1.76 -10.05
N ALA A 404 15.79 2.02 -10.65
CA ALA A 404 15.64 3.14 -11.57
C ALA A 404 15.71 4.49 -10.83
N ALA A 405 16.29 5.48 -11.50
CA ALA A 405 16.37 6.85 -11.00
C ALA A 405 14.98 7.42 -10.70
N PRO A 406 14.87 8.33 -9.69
CA PRO A 406 13.60 8.93 -9.31
C PRO A 406 13.01 9.79 -10.42
N PRO A 407 11.69 10.06 -10.38
CA PRO A 407 11.05 11.03 -11.27
C PRO A 407 11.62 12.44 -11.06
N PRO A 408 11.39 13.37 -12.02
CA PRO A 408 11.80 14.77 -11.86
C PRO A 408 11.24 15.40 -10.58
N LEU A 409 11.96 16.38 -10.02
CA LEU A 409 11.49 17.16 -8.88
C LEU A 409 10.24 17.97 -9.24
N PRO A 410 9.34 18.24 -8.26
CA PRO A 410 8.20 19.12 -8.47
C PRO A 410 8.65 20.57 -8.75
N ALA A 411 7.76 21.37 -9.31
CA ALA A 411 8.05 22.77 -9.67
C ALA A 411 8.27 23.66 -8.42
N SER A 412 7.66 23.31 -7.27
CA SER A 412 7.85 24.02 -5.99
C SER A 412 8.02 23.02 -4.85
N PRO A 413 8.67 23.43 -3.72
CA PRO A 413 8.80 22.59 -2.54
C PRO A 413 7.45 22.25 -1.89
N GLY A 414 6.42 23.08 -2.08
CA GLY A 414 5.13 22.96 -1.43
C GLY A 414 5.09 23.57 -0.03
N ALA A 415 3.87 23.87 0.44
CA ALA A 415 3.62 24.64 1.66
C ALA A 415 4.31 24.11 2.92
N LEU A 416 4.52 22.78 3.00
CA LEU A 416 5.22 22.14 4.12
C LEU A 416 6.67 22.62 4.27
N TRP A 417 7.34 22.90 3.16
CA TRP A 417 8.76 23.25 3.12
C TRP A 417 9.01 24.73 2.84
N GLU A 418 8.07 25.45 2.22
CA GLU A 418 8.14 26.88 1.96
C GLU A 418 8.19 27.73 3.25
N SER A 419 7.74 27.17 4.38
CA SER A 419 7.83 27.83 5.68
C SER A 419 9.25 27.95 6.25
N ILE A 420 10.24 27.28 5.64
CA ILE A 420 11.63 27.33 6.08
C ILE A 420 12.30 28.55 5.43
N PRO A 421 12.94 29.46 6.21
CA PRO A 421 13.61 30.63 5.66
C PRO A 421 14.64 30.26 4.56
N GLU A 422 14.71 31.04 3.50
CA GLU A 422 15.60 30.77 2.35
C GLU A 422 17.08 30.76 2.74
N ASP A 423 17.49 31.55 3.72
CA ASP A 423 18.85 31.65 4.23
C ASP A 423 19.24 30.53 5.20
N THR A 424 18.34 29.58 5.45
CA THR A 424 18.61 28.40 6.28
C THR A 424 19.15 27.27 5.42
N LEU A 425 20.34 26.76 5.77
CA LEU A 425 20.89 25.57 5.14
C LEU A 425 20.21 24.31 5.70
N VAL A 426 19.58 23.53 4.83
CA VAL A 426 18.74 22.38 5.22
C VAL A 426 19.46 21.07 4.98
N PHE A 427 19.85 20.41 6.05
CA PHE A 427 20.22 19.00 6.06
C PHE A 427 18.97 18.16 6.25
N TYR A 428 18.90 16.98 5.65
CA TYR A 428 17.73 16.12 5.80
C TYR A 428 18.05 14.63 5.70
N THR A 429 17.24 13.82 6.37
CA THR A 429 17.28 12.36 6.29
C THR A 429 15.89 11.80 6.11
N ILE A 430 15.77 10.67 5.38
CA ILE A 430 14.53 9.94 5.15
C ILE A 430 14.81 8.49 5.50
N ALA A 431 14.39 8.05 6.69
CA ALA A 431 14.63 6.69 7.15
C ALA A 431 13.73 6.31 8.32
N GLU A 432 13.38 5.05 8.44
CA GLU A 432 12.77 4.51 9.65
C GLU A 432 13.74 4.60 10.84
N TRP A 433 13.19 4.90 12.03
CA TRP A 433 14.00 4.99 13.25
C TRP A 433 14.26 3.59 13.81
N MET A 434 15.24 2.91 13.21
CA MET A 434 15.64 1.55 13.56
C MET A 434 17.18 1.44 13.70
N PRO A 435 17.70 0.41 14.38
CA PRO A 435 19.14 0.30 14.65
C PRO A 435 19.98 0.45 13.39
N ARG A 436 19.71 -0.31 12.34
CA ARG A 436 20.49 -0.30 11.10
C ARG A 436 20.52 1.06 10.40
N LYS A 437 19.44 1.80 10.41
CA LYS A 437 19.32 3.10 9.72
C LYS A 437 20.07 4.25 10.43
N GLY A 438 20.48 4.07 11.69
CA GLY A 438 21.36 5.00 12.39
C GLY A 438 20.84 6.43 12.53
N VAL A 439 19.51 6.65 12.55
CA VAL A 439 18.91 8.00 12.60
C VAL A 439 19.37 8.77 13.83
N ALA A 440 19.50 8.09 14.99
CA ALA A 440 20.02 8.72 16.21
C ALA A 440 21.46 9.22 16.04
N LYS A 441 22.31 8.46 15.33
CA LYS A 441 23.69 8.85 15.01
C LYS A 441 23.75 10.04 14.05
N THR A 442 22.85 10.07 13.08
CA THR A 442 22.68 11.20 12.16
C THR A 442 22.34 12.48 12.92
N VAL A 443 21.40 12.40 13.87
CA VAL A 443 21.05 13.52 14.77
C VAL A 443 22.26 13.89 15.62
N GLU A 444 22.96 12.94 16.21
CA GLU A 444 24.12 13.20 17.08
C GLU A 444 25.26 13.90 16.32
N ALA A 445 25.59 13.45 15.11
CA ALA A 445 26.59 14.12 14.28
C ALA A 445 26.20 15.58 13.96
N PHE A 446 24.93 15.82 13.66
CA PHE A 446 24.43 17.16 13.43
C PHE A 446 24.51 18.04 14.69
N LEU A 447 24.17 17.51 15.87
CA LEU A 447 24.27 18.20 17.15
C LEU A 447 25.73 18.48 17.56
N ARG A 448 26.70 17.64 17.15
CA ARG A 448 28.13 17.90 17.34
C ARG A 448 28.68 18.93 16.35
N ALA A 449 28.08 19.01 15.16
CA ALA A 449 28.54 19.93 14.12
C ALA A 449 28.12 21.38 14.39
N PHE A 450 26.94 21.61 14.95
CA PHE A 450 26.27 22.91 14.97
C PHE A 450 25.68 23.27 16.34
N THR A 451 25.33 24.55 16.51
CA THR A 451 24.65 25.13 17.65
C THR A 451 23.42 25.94 17.21
N ALA A 452 22.60 26.44 18.14
CA ALA A 452 21.47 27.31 17.83
C ALA A 452 21.87 28.65 17.17
N ARG A 453 23.16 29.00 17.13
CA ARG A 453 23.66 30.21 16.48
C ARG A 453 23.89 30.02 14.97
N ASP A 454 23.95 28.79 14.52
CA ASP A 454 24.18 28.46 13.14
C ASP A 454 22.84 28.48 12.37
N ARG A 455 22.84 29.06 11.17
CA ARG A 455 21.64 29.10 10.31
C ARG A 455 21.47 27.80 9.56
N VAL A 456 21.29 26.72 10.30
CA VAL A 456 21.12 25.37 9.78
C VAL A 456 19.87 24.72 10.37
N MET A 457 19.33 23.74 9.66
CA MET A 457 18.23 22.91 10.15
C MET A 457 18.45 21.47 9.71
N LEU A 458 18.19 20.50 10.59
CA LEU A 458 18.06 19.10 10.22
C LEU A 458 16.57 18.72 10.14
N ILE A 459 16.14 18.23 9.00
CA ILE A 459 14.81 17.61 8.83
C ILE A 459 14.96 16.10 8.96
N VAL A 460 14.28 15.52 9.95
CA VAL A 460 14.23 14.07 10.16
C VAL A 460 12.86 13.57 9.72
N LYS A 461 12.77 13.02 8.49
CA LYS A 461 11.58 12.32 8.01
C LYS A 461 11.67 10.86 8.40
N THR A 462 10.77 10.42 9.27
CA THR A 462 10.71 9.06 9.80
C THR A 462 9.27 8.68 10.10
N SER A 463 9.03 7.50 10.68
CA SER A 463 7.73 7.13 11.23
C SER A 463 7.56 7.58 12.68
N HIS A 464 6.37 7.43 13.21
CA HIS A 464 6.06 7.75 14.60
C HIS A 464 6.76 6.79 15.60
N ARG A 465 7.05 5.55 15.17
CA ARG A 465 7.59 4.48 16.01
C ARG A 465 9.13 4.47 16.04
N ASP A 466 9.69 4.35 17.25
CA ASP A 466 11.11 4.10 17.46
C ASP A 466 11.35 2.59 17.67
N TYR A 467 11.87 1.93 16.63
CA TYR A 467 12.16 0.50 16.64
C TYR A 467 13.47 0.14 17.39
N THR A 468 14.24 1.11 17.87
CA THR A 468 15.42 0.86 18.70
C THR A 468 15.05 0.54 20.14
N ARG A 469 13.78 0.66 20.50
CA ARG A 469 13.28 0.48 21.86
C ARG A 469 12.28 -0.66 21.93
N GLU A 470 12.56 -1.62 22.81
CA GLU A 470 11.59 -2.66 23.14
C GLU A 470 10.33 -2.04 23.77
N THR A 471 9.18 -2.36 23.21
CA THR A 471 7.89 -2.17 23.85
C THR A 471 7.56 -3.46 24.63
N SER A 472 8.24 -3.69 25.75
CA SER A 472 7.88 -4.78 26.66
C SER A 472 6.80 -4.29 27.63
N GLY A 473 5.57 -4.81 27.49
CA GLY A 473 4.53 -4.75 28.51
C GLY A 473 3.31 -3.91 28.19
N LEU A 474 2.18 -4.55 28.35
CA LEU A 474 0.84 -3.97 28.37
C LEU A 474 0.76 -2.81 29.38
N GLY A 475 0.52 -1.58 28.92
CA GLY A 475 -0.02 -0.49 29.72
C GLY A 475 0.88 0.72 30.07
N GLY A 476 2.18 0.70 29.76
CA GLY A 476 3.09 1.84 30.04
C GLY A 476 3.53 2.62 28.79
N VAL A 477 2.87 2.45 27.72
CA VAL A 477 3.35 2.37 26.33
C VAL A 477 3.48 3.70 25.61
N ALA A 478 2.69 4.68 25.90
CA ALA A 478 2.39 5.68 24.87
C ALA A 478 3.50 6.69 24.57
N ARG A 479 4.44 6.94 25.48
CA ARG A 479 5.42 8.03 25.27
C ARG A 479 6.86 7.60 25.02
N ARG A 480 7.33 6.51 25.62
CA ARG A 480 8.76 6.12 25.61
C ARG A 480 9.22 5.37 24.36
N GLY A 481 8.33 4.91 23.52
CA GLY A 481 8.61 4.20 22.25
C GLY A 481 8.39 5.06 21.01
N THR A 482 8.29 6.39 21.12
CA THR A 482 8.08 7.28 20.00
C THR A 482 9.37 7.97 19.58
N THR A 483 9.52 8.22 18.28
CA THR A 483 10.64 8.98 17.71
C THR A 483 10.69 10.40 18.26
N ALA A 484 9.54 11.02 18.52
CA ALA A 484 9.47 12.34 19.15
C ALA A 484 10.09 12.36 20.55
N TRP A 485 9.82 11.32 21.36
CA TRP A 485 10.41 11.22 22.70
C TRP A 485 11.93 11.00 22.64
N THR A 486 12.38 10.12 21.73
CA THR A 486 13.82 9.84 21.57
C THR A 486 14.57 11.10 21.10
N LEU A 487 14.02 11.80 20.10
CA LEU A 487 14.61 13.05 19.63
C LEU A 487 14.65 14.11 20.73
N ALA A 488 13.54 14.31 21.46
CA ALA A 488 13.51 15.29 22.57
C ALA A 488 14.59 14.99 23.63
N ARG A 489 14.87 13.71 23.91
CA ARG A 489 15.93 13.30 24.82
C ARG A 489 17.32 13.63 24.28
N LEU A 490 17.59 13.34 23.02
CA LEU A 490 18.87 13.69 22.38
C LEU A 490 19.12 15.19 22.42
N LEU A 491 18.10 16.00 22.10
CA LEU A 491 18.20 17.46 22.16
C LEU A 491 18.45 17.97 23.57
N ALA A 492 17.85 17.37 24.59
CA ALA A 492 18.00 17.77 25.98
C ALA A 492 19.42 17.50 26.55
N GLU A 493 20.19 16.63 25.94
CA GLU A 493 21.59 16.35 26.32
C GLU A 493 22.55 17.44 25.81
N HIS A 494 22.08 18.35 24.94
CA HIS A 494 22.88 19.47 24.41
C HIS A 494 22.45 20.82 24.99
N ARG A 495 23.41 21.65 25.33
CA ARG A 495 23.14 22.95 25.99
C ARG A 495 22.53 24.00 25.06
N ASP A 496 22.88 23.96 23.77
CA ASP A 496 22.48 24.96 22.77
C ASP A 496 22.25 24.27 21.42
N PRO A 497 21.21 23.37 21.30
CA PRO A 497 21.03 22.54 20.12
C PRO A 497 20.58 23.38 18.92
N PRO A 498 21.09 23.06 17.71
CA PRO A 498 20.61 23.65 16.46
C PRO A 498 19.17 23.22 16.16
N ALA A 499 18.56 23.86 15.16
CA ALA A 499 17.17 23.54 14.77
C ALA A 499 17.06 22.12 14.20
N VAL A 500 16.18 21.29 14.78
CA VAL A 500 15.82 19.97 14.27
C VAL A 500 14.32 19.88 14.13
N ARG A 501 13.84 19.51 12.93
CA ARG A 501 12.42 19.33 12.62
C ARG A 501 12.11 17.86 12.41
N LEU A 502 11.24 17.28 13.23
CA LEU A 502 10.76 15.91 13.07
C LEU A 502 9.48 15.90 12.22
N VAL A 503 9.44 15.00 11.24
CA VAL A 503 8.29 14.80 10.36
C VAL A 503 7.94 13.32 10.39
N THR A 504 6.84 12.97 11.08
CA THR A 504 6.38 11.59 11.25
C THR A 504 5.13 11.26 10.45
N GLN A 505 4.48 12.25 9.87
CA GLN A 505 3.35 12.05 8.96
C GLN A 505 3.80 11.38 7.66
N GLU A 506 2.94 10.60 7.06
CA GLU A 506 3.16 10.10 5.70
C GLU A 506 3.20 11.29 4.73
N LEU A 507 4.11 11.21 3.77
CA LEU A 507 4.27 12.22 2.73
C LEU A 507 3.99 11.58 1.37
N SER A 508 3.33 12.32 0.48
CA SER A 508 3.21 11.94 -0.92
C SER A 508 4.57 12.04 -1.64
N ASP A 509 4.66 11.42 -2.80
CA ASP A 509 5.83 11.54 -3.67
C ASP A 509 6.14 13.00 -4.01
N VAL A 510 5.11 13.82 -4.19
CA VAL A 510 5.27 15.27 -4.44
C VAL A 510 5.87 15.98 -3.22
N GLU A 511 5.42 15.66 -2.00
CA GLU A 511 5.97 16.26 -0.77
C GLU A 511 7.38 15.73 -0.47
N LEU A 512 7.68 14.46 -0.75
CA LEU A 512 9.04 13.91 -0.68
C LEU A 512 9.95 14.56 -1.72
N GLY A 513 9.46 14.72 -2.96
CA GLY A 513 10.16 15.49 -3.99
C GLY A 513 10.39 16.94 -3.57
N GLY A 514 9.42 17.56 -2.90
CA GLY A 514 9.54 18.89 -2.31
C GLY A 514 10.62 18.96 -1.22
N LEU A 515 10.78 17.91 -0.41
CA LEU A 515 11.87 17.82 0.56
C LEU A 515 13.23 17.74 -0.15
N HIS A 516 13.37 16.93 -1.19
CA HIS A 516 14.58 16.89 -2.01
C HIS A 516 14.85 18.24 -2.69
N LEU A 517 13.82 18.92 -3.18
CA LEU A 517 13.96 20.24 -3.80
C LEU A 517 14.48 21.30 -2.80
N ARG A 518 13.87 21.38 -1.59
CA ARG A 518 14.23 22.37 -0.55
C ARG A 518 15.51 22.01 0.19
N GLY A 519 15.78 20.71 0.37
CA GLY A 519 16.96 20.22 1.09
C GLY A 519 18.26 20.55 0.36
N ASP A 520 19.29 20.85 1.12
CA ASP A 520 20.61 21.21 0.60
C ASP A 520 21.60 20.06 0.66
N CYS A 521 21.46 19.17 1.66
CA CYS A 521 22.33 18.02 1.84
C CYS A 521 21.59 16.86 2.50
N PHE A 522 21.61 15.70 1.86
CA PHE A 522 21.10 14.46 2.46
C PHE A 522 22.14 13.88 3.42
N VAL A 523 21.71 13.43 4.60
CA VAL A 523 22.60 12.86 5.61
C VAL A 523 22.05 11.53 6.13
N SER A 524 22.86 10.48 6.11
CA SER A 524 22.47 9.17 6.64
C SER A 524 23.67 8.42 7.21
N LEU A 525 23.76 8.35 8.53
CA LEU A 525 24.77 7.55 9.23
C LEU A 525 24.24 6.14 9.49
N CYS A 526 23.73 5.51 8.44
CA CYS A 526 23.29 4.12 8.49
C CYS A 526 24.47 3.17 8.72
N HIS A 527 24.22 2.06 9.39
CA HIS A 527 25.21 0.98 9.50
C HIS A 527 25.43 0.28 8.16
N SER A 528 24.40 0.19 7.35
CA SER A 528 24.45 -0.31 5.99
C SER A 528 23.13 -0.10 5.25
N GLU A 529 23.23 0.00 3.95
CA GLU A 529 22.11 -0.01 3.01
C GLU A 529 22.40 -1.00 1.87
N GLY A 530 21.39 -1.78 1.51
CA GLY A 530 21.49 -2.60 0.31
C GLY A 530 21.50 -1.78 -0.99
N TRP A 531 20.82 -0.60 -0.98
CA TRP A 531 20.89 0.42 -2.02
C TRP A 531 20.86 1.84 -1.45
N GLY A 532 19.94 2.13 -0.53
CA GLY A 532 19.79 3.44 0.08
C GLY A 532 19.02 4.44 -0.79
N LEU A 533 17.73 4.17 -1.05
CA LEU A 533 16.88 4.99 -1.94
C LEU A 533 16.90 6.48 -1.64
N GLY A 534 16.82 6.89 -0.36
CA GLY A 534 16.85 8.32 -0.01
C GLY A 534 18.12 9.04 -0.42
N GLY A 535 19.28 8.41 -0.23
CA GLY A 535 20.58 8.91 -0.69
C GLY A 535 20.74 8.88 -2.21
N PHE A 536 20.21 7.83 -2.85
CA PHE A 536 20.19 7.68 -4.30
C PHE A 536 19.36 8.78 -4.96
N ASP A 537 18.16 9.03 -4.45
CA ASP A 537 17.27 10.09 -4.96
C ASP A 537 17.93 11.47 -4.80
N ALA A 538 18.51 11.73 -3.63
CA ALA A 538 19.26 12.97 -3.41
C ALA A 538 20.41 13.13 -4.41
N ALA A 539 21.23 12.10 -4.61
CA ALA A 539 22.36 12.14 -5.56
C ALA A 539 21.90 12.33 -7.01
N ALA A 540 20.81 11.63 -7.42
CA ALA A 540 20.22 11.79 -8.75
C ALA A 540 19.68 13.20 -8.99
N HIS A 541 19.23 13.87 -7.92
CA HIS A 541 18.78 15.27 -7.98
C HIS A 541 19.91 16.30 -7.77
N GLY A 542 21.16 15.86 -7.75
CA GLY A 542 22.30 16.75 -7.61
C GLY A 542 22.46 17.33 -6.21
N LYS A 543 21.98 16.63 -5.19
CA LYS A 543 22.19 17.01 -3.79
C LYS A 543 23.42 16.33 -3.24
N PRO A 544 24.26 17.01 -2.45
CA PRO A 544 25.32 16.38 -1.67
C PRO A 544 24.75 15.30 -0.76
N VAL A 545 25.47 14.18 -0.64
CA VAL A 545 25.09 13.04 0.22
C VAL A 545 26.23 12.73 1.18
N VAL A 546 26.03 12.98 2.46
CA VAL A 546 26.92 12.56 3.55
C VAL A 546 26.40 11.25 4.11
N THR A 547 27.12 10.16 3.93
CA THR A 547 26.68 8.83 4.34
C THR A 547 27.84 7.92 4.68
N THR A 548 27.60 6.87 5.47
CA THR A 548 28.59 5.83 5.81
C THR A 548 29.18 5.23 4.54
N GLY A 549 30.49 5.11 4.46
CA GLY A 549 31.22 4.62 3.28
C GLY A 549 31.15 3.09 3.09
N PHE A 550 29.97 2.46 3.32
CA PHE A 550 29.78 1.01 3.30
C PHE A 550 28.42 0.62 2.70
N GLY A 551 28.38 -0.50 1.99
CA GLY A 551 27.15 -1.08 1.43
C GLY A 551 26.86 -0.66 -0.01
N GLY A 552 25.63 -0.91 -0.46
CA GLY A 552 25.23 -0.75 -1.86
C GLY A 552 25.21 0.68 -2.37
N GLN A 553 25.17 1.66 -1.48
CA GLN A 553 25.24 3.08 -1.85
C GLN A 553 26.57 3.47 -2.53
N LEU A 554 27.61 2.66 -2.40
CA LEU A 554 28.89 2.90 -3.06
C LEU A 554 28.81 2.76 -4.58
N ASP A 555 27.83 2.02 -5.12
CA ASP A 555 27.66 1.86 -6.56
C ASP A 555 27.35 3.18 -7.28
N TYR A 556 26.62 4.10 -6.62
CA TYR A 556 26.30 5.42 -7.18
C TYR A 556 27.08 6.57 -6.52
N LEU A 557 27.73 6.36 -5.36
CA LEU A 557 28.55 7.35 -4.66
C LEU A 557 30.05 7.08 -4.74
N HIS A 558 30.46 6.13 -5.55
CA HIS A 558 31.88 5.77 -5.68
C HIS A 558 32.81 7.01 -5.86
N GLY A 559 33.84 7.10 -5.03
CA GLY A 559 34.78 8.22 -5.04
C GLY A 559 34.20 9.56 -4.54
N SER A 560 33.06 9.57 -3.88
CA SER A 560 32.53 10.77 -3.22
C SER A 560 33.42 11.17 -2.03
N PRO A 561 33.80 12.44 -1.90
CA PRO A 561 34.57 12.93 -0.75
C PRO A 561 33.70 13.09 0.51
N LEU A 562 32.39 12.82 0.43
CA LEU A 562 31.43 12.96 1.52
C LEU A 562 31.06 11.61 2.16
N LEU A 563 31.86 10.55 1.88
CA LEU A 563 31.69 9.26 2.54
C LEU A 563 32.34 9.31 3.93
N VAL A 564 31.55 8.90 4.93
CA VAL A 564 31.98 8.86 6.33
C VAL A 564 32.78 7.58 6.59
N ASP A 565 33.91 7.71 7.27
CA ASP A 565 34.74 6.60 7.73
C ASP A 565 33.95 5.72 8.72
N TYR A 566 34.33 4.44 8.80
CA TYR A 566 33.64 3.47 9.62
C TYR A 566 34.56 2.35 10.12
N GLU A 567 34.07 1.63 11.14
CA GLU A 567 34.63 0.35 11.57
C GLU A 567 33.62 -0.77 11.37
N LEU A 568 34.04 -1.97 10.95
CA LEU A 568 33.17 -3.14 10.90
C LEU A 568 33.03 -3.75 12.30
N VAL A 569 31.82 -3.74 12.81
CA VAL A 569 31.49 -4.27 14.13
C VAL A 569 30.45 -5.39 14.03
N PRO A 570 30.40 -6.34 15.00
CA PRO A 570 29.32 -7.32 15.08
C PRO A 570 27.96 -6.62 15.17
N VAL A 571 26.95 -7.17 14.48
CA VAL A 571 25.60 -6.64 14.50
C VAL A 571 25.03 -6.66 15.93
N ARG A 572 24.47 -5.54 16.34
CA ARG A 572 23.71 -5.38 17.59
C ARG A 572 22.32 -4.86 17.25
N ASP A 573 21.50 -5.73 16.66
CA ASP A 573 20.13 -5.43 16.36
C ASP A 573 19.24 -5.80 17.57
N GLY A 574 18.65 -4.81 18.23
CA GLY A 574 17.71 -5.02 19.33
C GLY A 574 16.33 -5.45 18.86
N THR A 575 16.09 -5.58 17.57
CA THR A 575 14.82 -6.09 17.02
C THR A 575 14.79 -7.61 17.15
N ARG A 576 13.60 -8.16 17.38
CA ARG A 576 13.43 -9.62 17.53
C ARG A 576 13.16 -10.33 16.20
N TRP A 577 13.54 -9.71 15.08
CA TRP A 577 13.21 -10.25 13.76
C TRP A 577 14.06 -11.46 13.34
N GLY A 578 15.18 -11.70 14.04
CA GLY A 578 16.01 -12.88 13.80
C GLY A 578 16.83 -12.84 12.50
N THR A 579 16.65 -11.81 11.68
CA THR A 579 17.34 -11.66 10.40
C THR A 579 18.75 -11.11 10.58
N TYR A 580 18.92 -10.19 11.53
CA TYR A 580 20.21 -9.61 11.90
C TYR A 580 20.76 -10.31 13.14
N THR A 581 21.88 -10.99 12.98
CA THR A 581 22.47 -11.84 14.04
C THR A 581 23.90 -11.39 14.39
N PRO A 582 24.38 -11.63 15.62
CA PRO A 582 25.70 -11.15 16.07
C PRO A 582 26.92 -11.70 15.33
N ASP A 583 26.76 -12.76 14.53
CA ASP A 583 27.80 -13.31 13.67
C ASP A 583 27.98 -12.54 12.36
N GLN A 584 27.03 -11.69 12.02
CA GLN A 584 27.12 -10.74 10.93
C GLN A 584 27.85 -9.47 11.38
N ARG A 585 28.36 -8.69 10.42
CA ARG A 585 29.02 -7.41 10.66
C ARG A 585 28.39 -6.32 9.80
N TRP A 586 28.32 -5.14 10.35
CA TRP A 586 27.92 -3.91 9.66
C TRP A 586 28.87 -2.77 10.01
N ALA A 587 28.77 -1.64 9.32
CA ALA A 587 29.61 -0.48 9.54
C ALA A 587 29.12 0.36 10.73
N GLU A 588 29.97 0.61 11.70
CA GLU A 588 29.79 1.63 12.73
C GLU A 588 30.37 2.95 12.21
N PRO A 589 29.57 3.97 11.87
CA PRO A 589 30.07 5.22 11.30
C PRO A 589 30.83 6.05 12.33
N ASP A 590 31.90 6.72 11.89
CA ASP A 590 32.61 7.71 12.69
C ASP A 590 31.79 9.01 12.79
N ILE A 591 31.19 9.26 13.94
CA ILE A 591 30.31 10.41 14.17
C ILE A 591 31.11 11.73 14.13
N GLU A 592 32.37 11.74 14.57
CA GLU A 592 33.18 12.97 14.56
C GLU A 592 33.58 13.33 13.13
N HIS A 593 34.03 12.36 12.34
CA HIS A 593 34.31 12.57 10.90
C HIS A 593 33.00 13.06 10.19
N ALA A 594 31.86 12.47 10.49
CA ALA A 594 30.58 12.95 9.94
C ALA A 594 30.31 14.42 10.31
N ALA A 595 30.53 14.80 11.58
CA ALA A 595 30.37 16.18 12.03
C ALA A 595 31.34 17.15 11.33
N GLU A 596 32.58 16.72 11.07
CA GLU A 596 33.54 17.49 10.28
C GLU A 596 33.08 17.72 8.83
N LEU A 597 32.57 16.69 8.18
CA LEU A 597 32.00 16.79 6.82
C LEU A 597 30.79 17.73 6.79
N LEU A 598 29.92 17.68 7.78
CA LEU A 598 28.76 18.59 7.90
C LEU A 598 29.21 20.05 8.08
N ARG A 599 30.22 20.31 8.93
CA ARG A 599 30.80 21.66 9.09
C ARG A 599 31.45 22.16 7.80
N ALA A 600 32.19 21.30 7.12
CA ALA A 600 32.85 21.64 5.84
C ALA A 600 31.78 21.97 4.77
N MET A 601 30.71 21.18 4.72
CA MET A 601 29.59 21.43 3.82
C MET A 601 28.89 22.77 4.12
N ALA A 602 28.67 23.10 5.37
CA ALA A 602 28.05 24.38 5.76
C ALA A 602 28.96 25.60 5.51
N LYS A 603 30.26 25.39 5.54
CA LYS A 603 31.24 26.45 5.25
C LYS A 603 31.33 26.76 3.74
N GLU A 604 31.25 25.75 2.89
CA GLU A 604 31.41 25.88 1.44
C GLU A 604 30.23 25.19 0.69
N PRO A 605 28.95 25.57 0.93
CA PRO A 605 27.81 24.86 0.41
C PRO A 605 27.74 24.86 -1.12
N GLU A 606 28.16 25.94 -1.75
CA GLU A 606 28.14 26.05 -3.22
C GLU A 606 29.14 25.09 -3.89
N ARG A 607 30.30 24.86 -3.27
CA ARG A 607 31.27 23.88 -3.75
C ARG A 607 30.72 22.46 -3.67
N ALA A 608 30.11 22.10 -2.56
CA ALA A 608 29.49 20.78 -2.39
C ALA A 608 28.33 20.56 -3.36
N ARG A 609 27.47 21.58 -3.56
CA ARG A 609 26.37 21.54 -4.55
C ARG A 609 26.90 21.40 -5.98
N ALA A 610 27.97 22.13 -6.34
CA ALA A 610 28.55 22.04 -7.67
C ALA A 610 29.09 20.63 -7.97
N LEU A 611 29.82 20.01 -7.03
CA LEU A 611 30.31 18.64 -7.17
C LEU A 611 29.17 17.61 -7.31
N ALA A 612 28.10 17.77 -6.55
CA ALA A 612 26.95 16.89 -6.64
C ALA A 612 26.19 17.09 -7.96
N ALA A 613 26.02 18.34 -8.39
CA ALA A 613 25.37 18.69 -9.65
C ALA A 613 26.12 18.18 -10.88
N GLU A 614 27.45 18.14 -10.83
CA GLU A 614 28.31 17.59 -11.90
C GLU A 614 28.07 16.07 -12.08
N ARG A 615 27.86 15.32 -11.00
CA ARG A 615 27.64 13.87 -11.03
C ARG A 615 26.21 13.45 -11.37
N ALA A 616 25.23 14.28 -11.05
CA ALA A 616 23.82 13.94 -11.19
C ALA A 616 23.37 13.52 -12.61
N PRO A 617 23.86 14.16 -13.71
CA PRO A 617 23.52 13.73 -15.07
C PRO A 617 23.98 12.29 -15.38
N GLU A 618 25.18 11.91 -14.92
CA GLU A 618 25.70 10.55 -15.08
C GLU A 618 24.85 9.54 -14.32
N ILE A 619 24.51 9.85 -13.06
CA ILE A 619 23.64 8.99 -12.23
C ILE A 619 22.29 8.81 -12.91
N ARG A 620 21.62 9.89 -13.32
CA ARG A 620 20.34 9.82 -14.01
C ARG A 620 20.41 9.04 -15.32
N TRP A 621 21.50 9.19 -16.08
CA TRP A 621 21.68 8.48 -17.33
C TRP A 621 21.94 6.99 -17.12
N ARG A 622 22.84 6.65 -16.19
CA ARG A 622 23.20 5.27 -15.87
C ARG A 622 22.02 4.47 -15.37
N TYR A 623 21.22 5.08 -14.50
CA TYR A 623 20.08 4.43 -13.83
C TYR A 623 18.71 4.85 -14.40
N ARG A 624 18.66 5.34 -15.64
CA ARG A 624 17.40 5.69 -16.28
C ARG A 624 16.48 4.48 -16.43
N PRO A 625 15.14 4.65 -16.32
CA PRO A 625 14.19 3.54 -16.39
C PRO A 625 14.44 2.60 -17.55
N ALA A 626 14.65 3.11 -18.77
CA ALA A 626 14.91 2.29 -19.95
C ALA A 626 16.18 1.42 -19.84
N ALA A 627 17.26 1.90 -19.20
CA ALA A 627 18.47 1.11 -19.00
C ALA A 627 18.25 0.00 -17.97
N ILE A 628 17.50 0.28 -16.92
CA ILE A 628 17.17 -0.69 -15.88
C ILE A 628 16.25 -1.78 -16.45
N ALA A 629 15.20 -1.40 -17.21
CA ALA A 629 14.32 -2.35 -17.88
C ALA A 629 15.07 -3.27 -18.84
N ALA A 630 16.00 -2.71 -19.65
CA ALA A 630 16.83 -3.49 -20.56
C ALA A 630 17.72 -4.49 -19.80
N ALA A 631 18.44 -4.04 -18.77
CA ALA A 631 19.29 -4.90 -17.94
C ALA A 631 18.51 -6.01 -17.23
N PHE A 632 17.30 -5.69 -16.75
CA PHE A 632 16.42 -6.66 -16.12
C PHE A 632 15.98 -7.73 -17.12
N HIS A 633 15.43 -7.30 -18.25
CA HIS A 633 14.95 -8.21 -19.31
C HIS A 633 16.10 -9.08 -19.85
N GLU A 634 17.26 -8.48 -20.16
CA GLU A 634 18.45 -9.22 -20.62
C GLU A 634 18.91 -10.27 -19.60
N SER A 635 18.87 -9.95 -18.29
CA SER A 635 19.25 -10.90 -17.24
C SER A 635 18.29 -12.10 -17.20
N VAL A 636 16.99 -11.86 -17.32
CA VAL A 636 15.97 -12.92 -17.34
C VAL A 636 16.10 -13.77 -18.59
N GLU A 637 16.21 -13.17 -19.77
CA GLU A 637 16.35 -13.89 -21.03
C GLU A 637 17.63 -14.74 -21.08
N ALA A 638 18.74 -14.22 -20.58
CA ALA A 638 19.99 -14.96 -20.49
C ALA A 638 19.87 -16.19 -19.58
N ALA A 639 19.18 -16.04 -18.43
CA ALA A 639 18.96 -17.14 -17.51
C ALA A 639 17.97 -18.17 -18.07
N LEU A 640 16.89 -17.75 -18.74
CA LEU A 640 15.97 -18.62 -19.47
C LEU A 640 16.69 -19.40 -20.58
N GLY A 641 17.56 -18.77 -21.34
CA GLY A 641 18.37 -19.39 -22.37
C GLY A 641 19.31 -20.48 -21.83
N ARG A 642 19.87 -20.27 -20.63
CA ARG A 642 20.69 -21.28 -19.95
C ARG A 642 19.85 -22.47 -19.44
N ALA A 643 18.64 -22.20 -18.94
CA ALA A 643 17.73 -23.25 -18.49
C ALA A 643 17.24 -24.16 -19.63
N ARG A 644 17.25 -23.65 -20.89
CA ARG A 644 16.85 -24.41 -22.10
C ARG A 644 17.96 -25.29 -22.67
N LEU A 645 19.19 -25.06 -22.33
CA LEU A 645 20.29 -25.94 -22.76
C LEU A 645 20.26 -27.22 -21.90
N PRO A 646 20.08 -28.41 -22.50
CA PRO A 646 20.21 -29.66 -21.74
C PRO A 646 21.63 -29.67 -21.13
N ALA A 647 21.73 -30.05 -19.86
CA ALA A 647 23.03 -30.22 -19.20
C ALA A 647 23.91 -31.07 -20.13
N GLY A 648 25.03 -30.50 -20.57
CA GLY A 648 25.97 -31.22 -21.40
C GLY A 648 26.40 -32.51 -20.69
N PRO A 649 26.84 -33.54 -21.42
CA PRO A 649 27.13 -34.86 -20.87
C PRO A 649 28.19 -34.88 -19.77
N ASP A 650 28.86 -33.76 -19.48
CA ASP A 650 29.99 -33.67 -18.55
C ASP A 650 29.70 -32.92 -17.23
N GLY A 651 28.46 -32.50 -16.96
CA GLY A 651 28.06 -31.93 -15.64
C GLY A 651 28.89 -30.71 -15.17
N ARG A 652 29.56 -29.99 -16.09
CA ARG A 652 30.33 -28.76 -15.84
C ARG A 652 29.76 -27.64 -16.74
N ALA A 653 29.03 -26.74 -16.11
CA ALA A 653 28.75 -25.40 -16.63
C ALA A 653 29.41 -24.39 -15.72
#